data_cb18b15ef543b49af26a3b3003700148
#
_entry.id   cb18b15ef543b49af26a3b3003700148
#
_cell.length_a   1.000
_cell.length_b   1.000
_cell.length_c   1.000
_cell.angle_alpha   90.00
_cell.angle_beta   90.00
_cell.angle_gamma   90.00
#
_symmetry.space_group_name_H-M   'P 1'
#
loop_
_entity.id
_entity.type
_entity.pdbx_description
1 polymer ?
#
loop_
_entity_poly.entity_id
_entity_poly.type
_entity_poly.pdbx_seq_one_letter_code
_entity_poly.pdbx_strand_id
1 'polypeptide(L)'
;MANLLKTIIENDKGELRRLEKMADKVFSYEDQMAALSDDELKAKTEEFKQRYQDGESLDDLLYEAFAVVREGAKRVLGLFPYKVQVMGGIVLHHGDVPEMRTGEGKTLTATMPVYLNALSGKGVHVVTVNEYLTERDATEMGELYSWLGLSVGINLAAKSPSEKQEAYACDITYSTNAEIGFDYLRDNMVVRAENMVQRPLNYALVDEVDSILIDEARTPLIVSGQTSTETSQLYHMADAFVKSLEKEDYIIDVPSKTIGLSDSGIDKAESYFKLENLYDIENVALTHYIDNALRANYIMILDIDYVVSEDQEILIVDQFTGRTMEGRRYSDGLHQAIEAKEGVPVQEETKTSASITYQNLFRMYKKLSGMTGTGKTEEEEFREIYNIRVIPIPTNRPIARIDHPDLLYPSLKSKFKAVVEDVKARYEKGQPVLVGTVAVETSDYLSRLLVEAGVPHEVLNAKNHYKEAQIIMNAGQRGAVTIATNMAGRGTDIKLGEGVRELGGLCVIGTERHESRRIDNQLRGRSGRQGDPGESQFYLSLEDELMRRFGSERIKAVLDRFKLSEEESVIRSNMFTRQVEGAQKRVEGNNYDTRKQVLQYDDVMREQREIIYAERYDVITANRDLAPEIMAMIKRTIKRIVEGASHSSKEERVEAILNFAKYNLVPEDTISASDIEGKSDKEVIDYLYGRAEEIYASQVAKLRDEESVQEFQKVLILRVVDSKWTDHIDALDQLRNAVGLRGYAQNNPVVEYQSESFRMFNDMIGSIEFDVTRLMMKAQIHEQERPRTEHSISTTATRNIAAQQQDIPAEIDLSQVKRNDLCPCGSGKKFKNCHGRKG
;
A
#
# COMPACT_ATOMS: atom_id res chain seq x y z
N MET A 1 -7.73 27.88 -23.06
CA MET A 1 -7.32 26.47 -23.29
C MET A 1 -6.31 26.33 -24.45
N ALA A 2 -6.57 26.83 -25.68
CA ALA A 2 -5.62 26.65 -26.80
C ALA A 2 -4.24 27.28 -26.56
N ASN A 3 -4.14 28.45 -25.90
CA ASN A 3 -2.86 29.07 -25.56
C ASN A 3 -2.08 28.33 -24.45
N LEU A 4 -2.75 27.75 -23.46
CA LEU A 4 -2.10 26.93 -22.40
C LEU A 4 -1.51 25.63 -22.98
N LEU A 5 -2.26 24.94 -23.85
CA LEU A 5 -1.77 23.75 -24.57
C LEU A 5 -0.55 24.07 -25.45
N LYS A 6 -0.53 25.25 -26.07
CA LYS A 6 0.60 25.67 -26.90
C LYS A 6 1.84 25.96 -26.05
N THR A 7 1.67 26.58 -24.89
CA THR A 7 2.76 26.85 -23.92
C THR A 7 3.35 25.58 -23.33
N ILE A 8 2.51 24.59 -23.01
CA ILE A 8 2.97 23.27 -22.51
C ILE A 8 3.76 22.53 -23.59
N ILE A 9 3.26 22.46 -24.82
CA ILE A 9 3.94 21.78 -25.94
C ILE A 9 5.26 22.50 -26.31
N GLU A 10 5.34 23.80 -26.21
CA GLU A 10 6.58 24.56 -26.44
C GLU A 10 7.59 24.35 -25.32
N ASN A 11 7.15 24.16 -24.08
CA ASN A 11 8.01 23.87 -22.94
C ASN A 11 8.61 22.46 -23.03
N ASP A 12 7.82 21.46 -23.40
CA ASP A 12 8.29 20.08 -23.60
C ASP A 12 9.35 19.99 -24.72
N LYS A 13 9.18 20.72 -25.81
CA LYS A 13 10.18 20.77 -26.89
C LYS A 13 11.50 21.43 -26.46
N GLY A 14 11.43 22.44 -25.60
CA GLY A 14 12.60 23.10 -25.04
C GLY A 14 13.39 22.16 -24.15
N GLU A 15 12.71 21.44 -23.29
CA GLU A 15 13.28 20.46 -22.37
C GLU A 15 13.89 19.26 -23.13
N LEU A 16 13.21 18.72 -24.13
CA LEU A 16 13.76 17.64 -24.97
C LEU A 16 15.07 18.04 -25.64
N ARG A 17 15.16 19.26 -26.18
CA ARG A 17 16.43 19.77 -26.78
C ARG A 17 17.53 19.91 -25.75
N ARG A 18 17.20 20.28 -24.50
CA ARG A 18 18.16 20.31 -23.40
C ARG A 18 18.68 18.93 -23.08
N LEU A 19 17.76 17.95 -22.92
CA LEU A 19 18.10 16.55 -22.66
C LEU A 19 18.91 15.94 -23.80
N GLU A 20 18.62 16.25 -25.06
CA GLU A 20 19.42 15.83 -26.21
C GLU A 20 20.88 16.32 -26.12
N LYS A 21 21.08 17.59 -25.76
CA LYS A 21 22.44 18.15 -25.60
C LYS A 21 23.18 17.49 -24.43
N MET A 22 22.50 17.19 -23.34
CA MET A 22 23.08 16.49 -22.20
C MET A 22 23.44 15.05 -22.58
N ALA A 23 22.57 14.35 -23.32
CA ALA A 23 22.85 13.02 -23.84
C ALA A 23 24.05 13.06 -24.82
N ASP A 24 24.16 14.05 -25.71
CA ASP A 24 25.31 14.22 -26.60
C ASP A 24 26.62 14.37 -25.82
N LYS A 25 26.59 15.04 -24.66
CA LYS A 25 27.75 15.13 -23.79
C LYS A 25 28.13 13.77 -23.20
N VAL A 26 27.17 12.91 -22.81
CA VAL A 26 27.45 11.53 -22.40
C VAL A 26 28.13 10.75 -23.53
N PHE A 27 27.60 10.88 -24.75
CA PHE A 27 28.14 10.21 -25.94
C PHE A 27 29.57 10.66 -26.29
N SER A 28 29.95 11.89 -25.94
CA SER A 28 31.31 12.38 -26.18
C SER A 28 32.40 11.65 -25.38
N TYR A 29 32.02 10.91 -24.32
CA TYR A 29 32.94 10.07 -23.54
C TYR A 29 33.02 8.62 -24.07
N GLU A 30 32.25 8.24 -25.11
CA GLU A 30 32.13 6.85 -25.60
C GLU A 30 33.48 6.25 -25.97
N ASP A 31 34.28 6.94 -26.83
CA ASP A 31 35.58 6.46 -27.27
C ASP A 31 36.60 6.34 -26.10
N GLN A 32 36.51 7.26 -25.13
CA GLN A 32 37.34 7.24 -23.94
C GLN A 32 37.03 6.01 -23.08
N MET A 33 35.77 5.72 -22.82
CA MET A 33 35.37 4.57 -22.01
C MET A 33 35.63 3.24 -22.74
N ALA A 34 35.44 3.19 -24.05
CA ALA A 34 35.74 2.02 -24.86
C ALA A 34 37.23 1.65 -24.88
N ALA A 35 38.12 2.64 -24.73
CA ALA A 35 39.57 2.44 -24.70
C ALA A 35 40.08 1.87 -23.35
N LEU A 36 39.30 1.98 -22.27
CA LEU A 36 39.68 1.46 -20.96
C LEU A 36 39.60 -0.08 -20.91
N SER A 37 40.57 -0.68 -20.19
CA SER A 37 40.43 -2.09 -19.81
C SER A 37 39.30 -2.30 -18.80
N ASP A 38 38.90 -3.55 -18.57
CA ASP A 38 37.86 -3.89 -17.61
C ASP A 38 38.20 -3.40 -16.19
N ASP A 39 39.46 -3.56 -15.77
CA ASP A 39 39.90 -3.15 -14.44
C ASP A 39 39.95 -1.63 -14.30
N GLU A 40 40.36 -0.90 -15.35
CA GLU A 40 40.33 0.56 -15.37
C GLU A 40 38.89 1.10 -15.36
N LEU A 41 37.97 0.46 -16.07
CA LEU A 41 36.55 0.86 -16.07
C LEU A 41 35.89 0.63 -14.72
N LYS A 42 36.18 -0.50 -14.05
CA LYS A 42 35.70 -0.78 -12.67
C LYS A 42 36.27 0.20 -11.66
N ALA A 43 37.56 0.57 -11.81
CA ALA A 43 38.23 1.54 -10.93
C ALA A 43 37.57 2.93 -10.96
N LYS A 44 36.83 3.27 -12.03
CA LYS A 44 36.06 4.53 -12.11
C LYS A 44 35.04 4.69 -11.00
N THR A 45 34.46 3.61 -10.50
CA THR A 45 33.50 3.66 -9.41
C THR A 45 34.12 4.22 -8.13
N GLU A 46 35.31 3.73 -7.76
CA GLU A 46 36.00 4.25 -6.58
C GLU A 46 36.53 5.68 -6.79
N GLU A 47 36.98 6.00 -8.02
CA GLU A 47 37.33 7.38 -8.39
C GLU A 47 36.13 8.33 -8.19
N PHE A 48 34.94 7.96 -8.67
CA PHE A 48 33.72 8.78 -8.52
C PHE A 48 33.26 8.90 -7.06
N LYS A 49 33.33 7.83 -6.27
CA LYS A 49 33.04 7.88 -4.83
C LYS A 49 34.00 8.86 -4.12
N GLN A 50 35.28 8.83 -4.46
CA GLN A 50 36.27 9.75 -3.88
C GLN A 50 35.99 11.20 -4.29
N ARG A 51 35.72 11.48 -5.58
CA ARG A 51 35.38 12.81 -6.08
C ARG A 51 34.10 13.36 -5.41
N TYR A 52 33.11 12.52 -5.19
CA TYR A 52 31.90 12.88 -4.45
C TYR A 52 32.20 13.22 -2.98
N GLN A 53 33.09 12.46 -2.31
CA GLN A 53 33.54 12.74 -0.95
C GLN A 53 34.35 14.04 -0.86
N ASP A 54 35.10 14.35 -1.90
CA ASP A 54 35.87 15.60 -2.03
C ASP A 54 35.00 16.83 -2.35
N GLY A 55 33.65 16.61 -2.53
CA GLY A 55 32.67 17.69 -2.67
C GLY A 55 32.15 17.93 -4.08
N GLU A 56 32.53 17.12 -5.07
CA GLU A 56 31.94 17.19 -6.41
C GLU A 56 30.47 16.68 -6.38
N SER A 57 29.58 17.37 -7.08
CA SER A 57 28.17 16.98 -7.10
C SER A 57 27.89 15.77 -8.00
N LEU A 58 26.81 15.02 -7.74
CA LEU A 58 26.36 13.94 -8.64
C LEU A 58 25.99 14.48 -10.04
N ASP A 59 25.56 15.73 -10.15
CA ASP A 59 25.26 16.38 -11.44
C ASP A 59 26.52 16.61 -12.27
N ASP A 60 27.66 16.89 -11.63
CA ASP A 60 28.94 17.05 -12.31
C ASP A 60 29.48 15.70 -12.80
N LEU A 61 29.30 14.64 -12.01
CA LEU A 61 29.72 13.27 -12.33
C LEU A 61 28.83 12.60 -13.39
N LEU A 62 27.61 13.10 -13.63
CA LEU A 62 26.56 12.47 -14.43
C LEU A 62 27.08 11.99 -15.80
N TYR A 63 27.76 12.84 -16.54
CA TYR A 63 28.11 12.54 -17.93
C TYR A 63 29.12 11.40 -18.04
N GLU A 64 30.13 11.43 -17.21
CA GLU A 64 31.17 10.42 -17.17
C GLU A 64 30.65 9.10 -16.57
N ALA A 65 29.88 9.17 -15.48
CA ALA A 65 29.27 8.01 -14.84
C ALA A 65 28.28 7.27 -15.78
N PHE A 66 27.44 8.00 -16.50
CA PHE A 66 26.55 7.39 -17.48
C PHE A 66 27.31 6.73 -18.63
N ALA A 67 28.41 7.31 -19.07
CA ALA A 67 29.26 6.72 -20.10
C ALA A 67 29.92 5.42 -19.61
N VAL A 68 30.36 5.36 -18.35
CA VAL A 68 30.88 4.13 -17.71
C VAL A 68 29.81 3.05 -17.67
N VAL A 69 28.58 3.36 -17.24
CA VAL A 69 27.46 2.40 -17.19
C VAL A 69 27.10 1.89 -18.60
N ARG A 70 27.09 2.78 -19.60
CA ARG A 70 26.82 2.38 -21.01
C ARG A 70 27.83 1.37 -21.52
N GLU A 71 29.14 1.64 -21.34
CA GLU A 71 30.19 0.70 -21.78
C GLU A 71 30.15 -0.58 -20.93
N GLY A 72 29.94 -0.49 -19.61
CA GLY A 72 29.76 -1.65 -18.74
C GLY A 72 28.58 -2.54 -19.17
N ALA A 73 27.43 -1.93 -19.47
CA ALA A 73 26.24 -2.67 -19.96
C ALA A 73 26.51 -3.39 -21.29
N LYS A 74 27.26 -2.75 -22.20
CA LYS A 74 27.68 -3.37 -23.44
C LYS A 74 28.57 -4.61 -23.21
N ARG A 75 29.51 -4.52 -22.26
CA ARG A 75 30.47 -5.63 -21.98
C ARG A 75 29.81 -6.77 -21.20
N VAL A 76 29.01 -6.46 -20.21
CA VAL A 76 28.42 -7.44 -19.29
C VAL A 76 27.11 -8.00 -19.82
N LEU A 77 26.18 -7.12 -20.24
CA LEU A 77 24.83 -7.52 -20.65
C LEU A 77 24.68 -7.69 -22.18
N GLY A 78 25.68 -7.27 -22.97
CA GLY A 78 25.57 -7.21 -24.43
C GLY A 78 24.56 -6.14 -24.91
N LEU A 79 24.14 -5.22 -24.05
CA LEU A 79 23.15 -4.19 -24.31
C LEU A 79 23.82 -2.82 -24.27
N PHE A 80 23.65 -2.02 -25.33
CA PHE A 80 24.23 -0.69 -25.40
C PHE A 80 23.12 0.39 -25.39
N PRO A 81 22.96 1.17 -24.29
CA PRO A 81 21.89 2.15 -24.16
C PRO A 81 21.85 3.16 -25.28
N TYR A 82 20.63 3.33 -25.87
CA TYR A 82 20.38 4.31 -26.93
C TYR A 82 20.31 5.74 -26.37
N LYS A 83 20.40 6.74 -27.26
CA LYS A 83 20.28 8.17 -26.88
C LYS A 83 19.00 8.48 -26.11
N VAL A 84 17.87 7.93 -26.53
CA VAL A 84 16.57 8.13 -25.85
C VAL A 84 16.56 7.52 -24.44
N GLN A 85 17.28 6.42 -24.23
CA GLN A 85 17.42 5.81 -22.91
C GLN A 85 18.34 6.66 -22.00
N VAL A 86 19.42 7.23 -22.55
CA VAL A 86 20.25 8.19 -21.80
C VAL A 86 19.44 9.43 -21.41
N MET A 87 18.61 9.96 -22.31
CA MET A 87 17.69 11.08 -21.99
C MET A 87 16.73 10.69 -20.85
N GLY A 88 16.14 9.50 -20.91
CA GLY A 88 15.27 8.97 -19.84
C GLY A 88 16.02 8.85 -18.50
N GLY A 89 17.26 8.35 -18.52
CA GLY A 89 18.12 8.23 -17.34
C GLY A 89 18.43 9.60 -16.70
N ILE A 90 18.66 10.63 -17.51
CA ILE A 90 18.88 12.00 -17.04
C ILE A 90 17.62 12.55 -16.36
N VAL A 91 16.42 12.32 -16.93
CA VAL A 91 15.15 12.72 -16.33
C VAL A 91 14.97 12.05 -14.95
N LEU A 92 15.22 10.75 -14.85
CA LEU A 92 15.18 9.99 -13.60
C LEU A 92 16.16 10.55 -12.55
N HIS A 93 17.38 10.90 -12.97
CA HIS A 93 18.36 11.48 -12.04
C HIS A 93 17.88 12.83 -11.48
N HIS A 94 17.20 13.63 -12.28
CA HIS A 94 16.66 14.93 -11.84
C HIS A 94 15.41 14.80 -10.93
N GLY A 95 14.90 13.59 -10.66
CA GLY A 95 13.73 13.38 -9.80
C GLY A 95 12.40 13.55 -10.55
N ASP A 96 12.40 13.38 -11.87
CA ASP A 96 11.21 13.46 -12.73
C ASP A 96 10.83 12.07 -13.28
N VAL A 97 9.72 11.97 -14.00
CA VAL A 97 9.21 10.76 -14.64
C VAL A 97 9.42 10.85 -16.16
N PRO A 98 10.35 10.07 -16.75
CA PRO A 98 10.34 9.87 -18.20
C PRO A 98 9.17 8.98 -18.59
N GLU A 99 8.26 9.47 -19.43
CA GLU A 99 7.31 8.63 -20.10
C GLU A 99 7.98 7.94 -21.29
N MET A 100 8.43 6.70 -21.07
CA MET A 100 9.02 5.86 -22.09
C MET A 100 8.06 4.72 -22.42
N ARG A 101 7.67 4.59 -23.69
CA ARG A 101 6.71 3.56 -24.10
C ARG A 101 7.17 2.16 -23.72
N THR A 102 6.20 1.28 -23.54
CA THR A 102 6.49 -0.15 -23.24
C THR A 102 7.38 -0.75 -24.34
N GLY A 103 8.41 -1.48 -23.94
CA GLY A 103 9.41 -2.07 -24.86
C GLY A 103 10.54 -1.13 -25.27
N GLU A 104 10.64 0.10 -24.75
CA GLU A 104 11.78 1.01 -24.98
C GLU A 104 12.97 0.77 -24.03
N GLY A 105 12.95 -0.28 -23.21
CA GLY A 105 14.06 -0.67 -22.33
C GLY A 105 14.20 0.19 -21.08
N LYS A 106 13.10 0.43 -20.38
CA LYS A 106 13.09 1.18 -19.11
C LYS A 106 14.04 0.60 -18.06
N THR A 107 14.07 -0.73 -17.89
CA THR A 107 14.96 -1.42 -16.95
C THR A 107 16.43 -1.08 -17.19
N LEU A 108 16.88 -1.09 -18.46
CA LEU A 108 18.24 -0.70 -18.83
C LEU A 108 18.48 0.81 -18.62
N THR A 109 17.48 1.64 -18.91
CA THR A 109 17.53 3.09 -18.66
C THR A 109 17.76 3.40 -17.18
N ALA A 110 17.11 2.68 -16.28
CA ALA A 110 17.22 2.83 -14.84
C ALA A 110 18.64 2.57 -14.31
N THR A 111 19.44 1.75 -15.01
CA THR A 111 20.81 1.41 -14.54
C THR A 111 21.70 2.63 -14.36
N MET A 112 21.58 3.61 -15.25
CA MET A 112 22.43 4.82 -15.25
C MET A 112 22.18 5.72 -14.01
N PRO A 113 20.93 6.17 -13.72
CA PRO A 113 20.68 6.98 -12.54
C PRO A 113 20.82 6.20 -11.24
N VAL A 114 20.51 4.90 -11.21
CA VAL A 114 20.71 4.05 -10.03
C VAL A 114 22.19 3.98 -9.66
N TYR A 115 23.08 3.67 -10.63
CA TYR A 115 24.51 3.67 -10.43
C TYR A 115 25.01 5.02 -9.89
N LEU A 116 24.67 6.11 -10.57
CA LEU A 116 25.12 7.46 -10.19
C LEU A 116 24.70 7.82 -8.75
N ASN A 117 23.45 7.56 -8.37
CA ASN A 117 22.97 7.90 -7.03
C ASN A 117 23.52 6.95 -5.95
N ALA A 118 23.86 5.70 -6.30
CA ALA A 118 24.49 4.73 -5.41
C ALA A 118 25.91 5.15 -4.98
N LEU A 119 26.63 5.92 -5.82
CA LEU A 119 27.94 6.46 -5.48
C LEU A 119 27.96 7.30 -4.20
N SER A 120 26.81 7.84 -3.80
CA SER A 120 26.66 8.60 -2.55
C SER A 120 26.82 7.75 -1.29
N GLY A 121 26.73 6.43 -1.37
CA GLY A 121 26.76 5.50 -0.23
C GLY A 121 25.51 5.56 0.67
N LYS A 122 24.51 6.38 0.32
CA LYS A 122 23.29 6.60 1.13
C LYS A 122 22.16 5.60 0.85
N GLY A 123 22.35 4.71 -0.11
CA GLY A 123 21.36 3.73 -0.55
C GLY A 123 20.40 4.23 -1.62
N VAL A 124 20.12 3.35 -2.56
CA VAL A 124 19.13 3.54 -3.64
C VAL A 124 18.14 2.39 -3.58
N HIS A 125 16.85 2.71 -3.53
CA HIS A 125 15.78 1.74 -3.61
C HIS A 125 15.19 1.71 -5.02
N VAL A 126 15.23 0.54 -5.67
CA VAL A 126 14.53 0.30 -6.94
C VAL A 126 13.23 -0.45 -6.62
N VAL A 127 12.12 0.21 -6.85
CA VAL A 127 10.80 -0.24 -6.41
C VAL A 127 10.03 -0.82 -7.56
N THR A 128 9.56 -2.05 -7.40
CA THR A 128 8.78 -2.77 -8.41
C THR A 128 7.39 -3.14 -7.89
N VAL A 129 6.46 -3.52 -8.78
CA VAL A 129 5.07 -3.86 -8.43
C VAL A 129 4.90 -5.28 -7.89
N ASN A 130 5.88 -6.18 -8.04
CA ASN A 130 5.79 -7.56 -7.53
C ASN A 130 7.16 -8.19 -7.34
N GLU A 131 7.21 -9.28 -6.57
CA GLU A 131 8.45 -9.99 -6.22
C GLU A 131 9.16 -10.60 -7.44
N TYR A 132 8.41 -11.10 -8.43
CA TYR A 132 9.01 -11.64 -9.66
C TYR A 132 9.88 -10.61 -10.40
N LEU A 133 9.36 -9.37 -10.56
CA LEU A 133 10.12 -8.29 -11.18
C LEU A 133 11.29 -7.86 -10.30
N THR A 134 11.10 -7.82 -8.98
CA THR A 134 12.18 -7.55 -8.02
C THR A 134 13.35 -8.51 -8.21
N GLU A 135 13.08 -9.82 -8.23
CA GLU A 135 14.13 -10.85 -8.38
C GLU A 135 14.77 -10.83 -9.77
N ARG A 136 13.97 -10.74 -10.83
CA ARG A 136 14.46 -10.72 -12.21
C ARG A 136 15.39 -9.53 -12.47
N ASP A 137 14.88 -8.32 -12.16
CA ASP A 137 15.60 -7.10 -12.50
C ASP A 137 16.82 -6.91 -11.60
N ALA A 138 16.75 -7.33 -10.32
CA ALA A 138 17.91 -7.36 -9.44
C ALA A 138 18.97 -8.35 -9.90
N THR A 139 18.58 -9.51 -10.42
CA THR A 139 19.50 -10.53 -10.94
C THR A 139 20.15 -10.05 -12.23
N GLU A 140 19.34 -9.66 -13.22
CA GLU A 140 19.84 -9.27 -14.54
C GLU A 140 20.69 -7.97 -14.48
N MET A 141 20.19 -6.92 -13.84
CA MET A 141 20.92 -5.63 -13.75
C MET A 141 21.97 -5.66 -12.64
N GLY A 142 21.81 -6.54 -11.64
CA GLY A 142 22.78 -6.77 -10.58
C GLY A 142 24.13 -7.28 -11.08
N GLU A 143 24.17 -8.02 -12.19
CA GLU A 143 25.41 -8.43 -12.83
C GLU A 143 26.25 -7.19 -13.23
N LEU A 144 25.62 -6.18 -13.81
CA LEU A 144 26.26 -4.93 -14.20
C LEU A 144 26.76 -4.15 -12.99
N TYR A 145 25.90 -3.96 -11.98
CA TYR A 145 26.26 -3.18 -10.78
C TYR A 145 27.40 -3.84 -10.00
N SER A 146 27.32 -5.18 -9.83
CA SER A 146 28.37 -5.94 -9.14
C SER A 146 29.69 -5.91 -9.91
N TRP A 147 29.62 -5.99 -11.24
CA TRP A 147 30.82 -5.87 -12.08
C TRP A 147 31.48 -4.49 -11.97
N LEU A 148 30.66 -3.43 -11.79
CA LEU A 148 31.13 -2.07 -11.54
C LEU A 148 31.52 -1.82 -10.07
N GLY A 149 31.41 -2.80 -9.17
CA GLY A 149 31.85 -2.71 -7.78
C GLY A 149 30.80 -2.17 -6.80
N LEU A 150 29.50 -2.22 -7.13
CA LEU A 150 28.40 -1.87 -6.23
C LEU A 150 27.69 -3.12 -5.72
N SER A 151 27.28 -3.09 -4.46
CA SER A 151 26.50 -4.17 -3.83
C SER A 151 25.00 -4.05 -4.15
N VAL A 152 24.35 -5.22 -4.38
CA VAL A 152 22.92 -5.29 -4.70
C VAL A 152 22.23 -6.22 -3.72
N GLY A 153 21.18 -5.71 -3.07
CA GLY A 153 20.31 -6.43 -2.16
C GLY A 153 18.93 -6.66 -2.79
N ILE A 154 18.32 -7.79 -2.48
CA ILE A 154 16.94 -8.13 -2.85
C ILE A 154 16.14 -8.25 -1.57
N ASN A 155 15.09 -7.44 -1.43
CA ASN A 155 14.18 -7.48 -0.30
C ASN A 155 12.83 -8.08 -0.70
N LEU A 156 12.45 -9.19 -0.07
CA LEU A 156 11.21 -9.94 -0.30
C LEU A 156 10.48 -10.17 1.01
N ALA A 157 9.17 -10.39 0.96
CA ALA A 157 8.33 -10.62 2.13
C ALA A 157 8.74 -11.85 2.95
N ALA A 158 9.25 -12.89 2.28
CA ALA A 158 9.65 -14.14 2.94
C ALA A 158 10.98 -14.06 3.70
N LYS A 159 11.77 -12.98 3.55
CA LYS A 159 13.06 -12.83 4.21
C LYS A 159 12.95 -12.51 5.70
N SER A 160 13.87 -13.06 6.48
CA SER A 160 14.03 -12.75 7.90
C SER A 160 14.52 -11.31 8.11
N PRO A 161 14.32 -10.72 9.30
CA PRO A 161 14.81 -9.36 9.59
C PRO A 161 16.31 -9.19 9.34
N SER A 162 17.15 -10.17 9.68
CA SER A 162 18.61 -10.10 9.43
C SER A 162 18.94 -10.08 7.94
N GLU A 163 18.27 -10.90 7.12
CA GLU A 163 18.46 -10.89 5.65
C GLU A 163 17.96 -9.59 5.03
N LYS A 164 16.92 -8.98 5.61
CA LYS A 164 16.45 -7.65 5.18
C LYS A 164 17.45 -6.55 5.53
N GLN A 165 18.04 -6.59 6.74
CA GLN A 165 19.11 -5.68 7.13
C GLN A 165 20.29 -5.75 6.15
N GLU A 166 20.74 -6.97 5.80
CA GLU A 166 21.80 -7.16 4.79
C GLU A 166 21.40 -6.58 3.44
N ALA A 167 20.15 -6.80 2.99
CA ALA A 167 19.66 -6.26 1.74
C ALA A 167 19.60 -4.72 1.72
N TYR A 168 19.12 -4.10 2.81
CA TYR A 168 19.09 -2.63 2.93
C TYR A 168 20.47 -2.02 3.16
N ALA A 169 21.44 -2.78 3.67
CA ALA A 169 22.84 -2.32 3.81
C ALA A 169 23.57 -2.19 2.47
N CYS A 170 23.10 -2.84 1.41
CA CYS A 170 23.67 -2.73 0.07
C CYS A 170 23.55 -1.32 -0.53
N ASP A 171 24.40 -1.01 -1.52
CA ASP A 171 24.35 0.27 -2.25
C ASP A 171 23.02 0.44 -2.99
N ILE A 172 22.48 -0.65 -3.53
CA ILE A 172 21.24 -0.72 -4.29
C ILE A 172 20.36 -1.81 -3.69
N THR A 173 19.11 -1.49 -3.36
CA THR A 173 18.14 -2.46 -2.84
C THR A 173 16.91 -2.52 -3.78
N TYR A 174 16.65 -3.69 -4.32
CA TYR A 174 15.41 -3.97 -5.05
C TYR A 174 14.34 -4.49 -4.09
N SER A 175 13.14 -3.94 -4.16
CA SER A 175 12.02 -4.33 -3.30
C SER A 175 10.68 -4.02 -3.95
N THR A 176 9.61 -4.63 -3.45
CA THR A 176 8.26 -4.21 -3.82
C THR A 176 7.85 -2.95 -3.03
N ASN A 177 6.93 -2.17 -3.61
CA ASN A 177 6.33 -1.01 -2.95
C ASN A 177 5.71 -1.35 -1.58
N ALA A 178 4.99 -2.48 -1.51
CA ALA A 178 4.33 -2.94 -0.29
C ALA A 178 5.36 -3.29 0.79
N GLU A 179 6.42 -4.00 0.44
CA GLU A 179 7.41 -4.47 1.41
C GLU A 179 8.23 -3.32 2.02
N ILE A 180 8.59 -2.33 1.21
CA ILE A 180 9.24 -1.09 1.72
C ILE A 180 8.34 -0.40 2.75
N GLY A 181 7.04 -0.31 2.48
CA GLY A 181 6.11 0.34 3.39
C GLY A 181 5.85 -0.47 4.65
N PHE A 182 5.73 -1.79 4.55
CA PHE A 182 5.60 -2.65 5.72
C PHE A 182 6.87 -2.68 6.57
N ASP A 183 8.06 -2.67 5.95
CA ASP A 183 9.32 -2.59 6.68
C ASP A 183 9.43 -1.24 7.41
N TYR A 184 9.02 -0.12 6.77
CA TYR A 184 8.94 1.17 7.43
C TYR A 184 8.01 1.16 8.65
N LEU A 185 6.82 0.58 8.53
CA LEU A 185 5.89 0.49 9.65
C LEU A 185 6.44 -0.41 10.76
N ARG A 186 7.03 -1.57 10.42
CA ARG A 186 7.66 -2.48 11.38
C ARG A 186 8.83 -1.83 12.12
N ASP A 187 9.69 -1.10 11.44
CA ASP A 187 10.83 -0.38 12.04
C ASP A 187 10.37 0.63 13.09
N ASN A 188 9.20 1.24 12.88
CA ASN A 188 8.61 2.15 13.85
C ASN A 188 7.83 1.46 14.98
N MET A 189 7.83 0.13 15.03
CA MET A 189 7.20 -0.69 16.09
C MET A 189 8.21 -1.51 16.90
N VAL A 190 9.48 -1.58 16.47
CA VAL A 190 10.53 -2.31 17.21
C VAL A 190 10.89 -1.60 18.51
N VAL A 191 11.32 -2.36 19.52
CA VAL A 191 11.73 -1.82 20.83
C VAL A 191 13.25 -1.63 20.96
N ARG A 192 14.04 -2.10 19.98
CA ARG A 192 15.50 -2.01 19.96
C ARG A 192 16.00 -1.56 18.61
N ALA A 193 16.97 -0.63 18.58
CA ALA A 193 17.54 -0.07 17.35
C ALA A 193 18.18 -1.15 16.45
N GLU A 194 18.76 -2.19 17.04
CA GLU A 194 19.38 -3.32 16.35
C GLU A 194 18.39 -4.15 15.50
N ASN A 195 17.09 -4.04 15.79
CA ASN A 195 16.04 -4.75 15.07
C ASN A 195 15.46 -3.92 13.90
N MET A 196 15.86 -2.67 13.73
CA MET A 196 15.48 -1.86 12.58
C MET A 196 16.20 -2.38 11.34
N VAL A 197 15.47 -2.48 10.23
CA VAL A 197 16.02 -3.04 8.98
C VAL A 197 16.38 -1.97 7.97
N GLN A 198 15.65 -0.83 7.93
CA GLN A 198 15.84 0.21 6.93
C GLN A 198 16.91 1.22 7.35
N ARG A 199 17.59 1.77 6.34
CA ARG A 199 18.38 3.01 6.46
C ARG A 199 17.49 4.23 6.16
N PRO A 200 17.93 5.46 6.48
CA PRO A 200 17.18 6.66 6.10
C PRO A 200 16.86 6.71 4.61
N LEU A 201 15.63 7.03 4.26
CA LEU A 201 15.11 7.05 2.90
C LEU A 201 15.80 8.14 2.06
N ASN A 202 16.64 7.75 1.09
CA ASN A 202 17.43 8.68 0.31
C ASN A 202 16.90 8.84 -1.12
N TYR A 203 17.04 7.83 -1.98
CA TYR A 203 16.56 7.88 -3.35
C TYR A 203 15.71 6.66 -3.67
N ALA A 204 14.50 6.88 -4.18
CA ALA A 204 13.65 5.84 -4.74
C ALA A 204 13.47 6.05 -6.25
N LEU A 205 13.71 4.99 -7.01
CA LEU A 205 13.33 4.87 -8.41
C LEU A 205 12.19 3.87 -8.52
N VAL A 206 11.01 4.34 -8.89
CA VAL A 206 9.78 3.53 -8.93
C VAL A 206 9.51 3.07 -10.36
N ASP A 207 9.58 1.75 -10.60
CA ASP A 207 9.15 1.19 -11.89
C ASP A 207 7.63 1.09 -11.96
N GLU A 208 7.08 1.33 -13.14
CA GLU A 208 5.63 1.43 -13.34
C GLU A 208 4.98 2.38 -12.31
N VAL A 209 5.54 3.57 -12.21
CA VAL A 209 5.21 4.58 -11.18
C VAL A 209 3.73 4.97 -11.16
N ASP A 210 3.05 4.93 -12.29
CA ASP A 210 1.62 5.17 -12.41
C ASP A 210 0.77 4.06 -11.76
N SER A 211 1.25 2.82 -11.72
CA SER A 211 0.59 1.76 -10.95
C SER A 211 0.70 1.99 -9.46
N ILE A 212 1.92 2.23 -9.00
CA ILE A 212 2.22 2.30 -7.57
C ILE A 212 1.68 3.58 -6.96
N LEU A 213 1.97 4.74 -7.58
CA LEU A 213 1.63 6.03 -6.99
C LEU A 213 0.23 6.54 -7.34
N ILE A 214 -0.45 5.94 -8.31
CA ILE A 214 -1.82 6.33 -8.69
C ILE A 214 -2.81 5.19 -8.39
N ASP A 215 -2.65 3.99 -8.98
CA ASP A 215 -3.67 2.93 -8.86
C ASP A 215 -3.72 2.34 -7.45
N GLU A 216 -2.57 1.92 -6.92
CA GLU A 216 -2.47 1.30 -5.60
C GLU A 216 -2.59 2.32 -4.46
N ALA A 217 -2.38 3.61 -4.75
CA ALA A 217 -2.45 4.69 -3.77
C ALA A 217 -3.89 5.05 -3.32
N ARG A 218 -4.87 4.19 -3.56
CA ARG A 218 -6.26 4.34 -3.08
C ARG A 218 -6.44 3.84 -1.65
N THR A 219 -5.61 2.90 -1.20
CA THR A 219 -5.68 2.29 0.13
C THR A 219 -4.36 2.43 0.85
N PRO A 220 -4.37 2.74 2.16
CA PRO A 220 -3.16 2.79 2.96
C PRO A 220 -2.63 1.37 3.22
N LEU A 221 -1.33 1.29 3.55
CA LEU A 221 -0.73 0.12 4.16
C LEU A 221 -1.10 0.11 5.64
N ILE A 222 -1.55 -1.03 6.14
CA ILE A 222 -2.02 -1.19 7.52
C ILE A 222 -1.33 -2.41 8.15
N VAL A 223 -0.77 -2.21 9.33
CA VAL A 223 -0.32 -3.29 10.22
C VAL A 223 -1.33 -3.41 11.36
N SER A 224 -1.95 -4.58 11.50
CA SER A 224 -2.97 -4.83 12.52
C SER A 224 -2.42 -5.69 13.66
N GLY A 225 -2.84 -5.39 14.89
CA GLY A 225 -2.60 -6.19 16.09
C GLY A 225 -3.91 -6.77 16.64
N GLN A 226 -3.81 -7.83 17.46
CA GLN A 226 -4.98 -8.42 18.12
C GLN A 226 -5.42 -7.58 19.32
N THR A 227 -6.72 -7.45 19.54
CA THR A 227 -7.31 -6.76 20.70
C THR A 227 -7.79 -7.72 21.77
N SER A 228 -8.06 -7.17 22.95
CA SER A 228 -8.58 -7.90 24.11
C SER A 228 -10.09 -8.19 23.99
N THR A 229 -10.55 -9.23 24.67
CA THR A 229 -11.88 -9.88 24.64
C THR A 229 -13.08 -9.00 25.04
N GLU A 230 -12.91 -7.74 25.43
CA GLU A 230 -14.01 -6.89 25.94
C GLU A 230 -14.95 -6.37 24.83
N THR A 231 -14.47 -6.25 23.59
CA THR A 231 -15.24 -5.72 22.44
C THR A 231 -16.35 -6.64 21.96
N SER A 232 -16.22 -7.96 22.16
CA SER A 232 -17.23 -8.94 21.74
C SER A 232 -18.62 -8.70 22.36
N GLN A 233 -18.68 -8.23 23.62
CA GLN A 233 -19.96 -7.96 24.29
C GLN A 233 -20.70 -6.78 23.67
N LEU A 234 -19.99 -5.75 23.20
CA LEU A 234 -20.58 -4.58 22.57
C LEU A 234 -21.28 -4.92 21.23
N TYR A 235 -20.70 -5.81 20.44
CA TYR A 235 -21.33 -6.29 19.20
C TYR A 235 -22.64 -7.03 19.49
N HIS A 236 -22.66 -7.91 20.49
CA HIS A 236 -23.91 -8.60 20.90
C HIS A 236 -24.96 -7.63 21.46
N MET A 237 -24.56 -6.60 22.20
CA MET A 237 -25.48 -5.59 22.71
C MET A 237 -26.06 -4.75 21.57
N ALA A 238 -25.23 -4.33 20.63
CA ALA A 238 -25.67 -3.56 19.46
C ALA A 238 -26.61 -4.40 18.55
N ASP A 239 -26.29 -5.68 18.33
CA ASP A 239 -27.14 -6.60 17.57
C ASP A 239 -28.51 -6.80 18.26
N ALA A 240 -28.52 -7.00 19.58
CA ALA A 240 -29.78 -7.15 20.35
C ALA A 240 -30.62 -5.88 20.27
N PHE A 241 -30.01 -4.68 20.35
CA PHE A 241 -30.69 -3.41 20.17
C PHE A 241 -31.29 -3.31 18.76
N VAL A 242 -30.49 -3.53 17.73
CA VAL A 242 -30.94 -3.40 16.33
C VAL A 242 -32.07 -4.38 15.99
N LYS A 243 -32.04 -5.60 16.51
CA LYS A 243 -33.14 -6.57 16.37
C LYS A 243 -34.45 -6.14 17.06
N SER A 244 -34.39 -5.16 17.99
CA SER A 244 -35.58 -4.62 18.65
C SER A 244 -36.22 -3.44 17.88
N LEU A 245 -35.59 -2.94 16.82
CA LEU A 245 -36.06 -1.81 16.02
C LEU A 245 -37.21 -2.21 15.06
N GLU A 246 -38.13 -1.28 14.87
CA GLU A 246 -39.22 -1.36 13.90
C GLU A 246 -38.87 -0.61 12.60
N LYS A 247 -39.66 -0.79 11.53
CA LYS A 247 -39.36 -0.16 10.22
C LYS A 247 -39.33 1.38 10.23
N GLU A 248 -39.95 2.00 11.23
CA GLU A 248 -40.00 3.45 11.39
C GLU A 248 -38.74 4.01 12.07
N ASP A 249 -37.93 3.15 12.67
CA ASP A 249 -36.77 3.52 13.46
C ASP A 249 -35.47 3.65 12.64
N TYR A 250 -35.47 3.25 11.35
CA TYR A 250 -34.34 3.34 10.48
C TYR A 250 -34.69 3.68 9.04
N ILE A 251 -33.74 4.26 8.31
CA ILE A 251 -33.89 4.67 6.91
C ILE A 251 -32.89 3.89 6.07
N ILE A 252 -33.37 3.16 5.05
CA ILE A 252 -32.53 2.42 4.11
C ILE A 252 -32.54 3.13 2.77
N ASP A 253 -31.35 3.43 2.24
CA ASP A 253 -31.16 3.82 0.84
C ASP A 253 -30.62 2.63 0.05
N VAL A 254 -31.54 1.96 -0.64
CA VAL A 254 -31.23 0.73 -1.39
C VAL A 254 -30.23 0.95 -2.53
N PRO A 255 -30.27 2.05 -3.32
CA PRO A 255 -29.29 2.30 -4.37
C PRO A 255 -27.84 2.44 -3.87
N SER A 256 -27.64 3.13 -2.75
CA SER A 256 -26.31 3.35 -2.16
C SER A 256 -25.89 2.26 -1.17
N LYS A 257 -26.77 1.29 -0.85
CA LYS A 257 -26.57 0.28 0.21
C LYS A 257 -26.19 0.90 1.56
N THR A 258 -26.79 2.05 1.90
CA THR A 258 -26.60 2.71 3.19
C THR A 258 -27.83 2.60 4.07
N ILE A 259 -27.62 2.56 5.38
CA ILE A 259 -28.67 2.52 6.39
C ILE A 259 -28.26 3.41 7.56
N GLY A 260 -29.23 4.06 8.19
CA GLY A 260 -29.03 4.87 9.39
C GLY A 260 -30.29 4.90 10.25
N LEU A 261 -30.13 5.29 11.52
CA LEU A 261 -31.27 5.48 12.41
C LEU A 261 -32.10 6.70 11.99
N SER A 262 -33.42 6.62 12.15
CA SER A 262 -34.31 7.77 12.11
C SER A 262 -34.31 8.48 13.48
N ASP A 263 -34.97 9.66 13.58
CA ASP A 263 -35.08 10.38 14.85
C ASP A 263 -35.70 9.48 15.94
N SER A 264 -36.73 8.66 15.61
CA SER A 264 -37.33 7.67 16.51
C SER A 264 -36.32 6.59 16.93
N GLY A 265 -35.44 6.15 16.01
CA GLY A 265 -34.43 5.15 16.30
C GLY A 265 -33.32 5.71 17.22
N ILE A 266 -32.98 7.00 17.06
CA ILE A 266 -32.01 7.70 17.92
C ILE A 266 -32.55 7.79 19.34
N ASP A 267 -33.82 8.24 19.53
CA ASP A 267 -34.46 8.33 20.84
C ASP A 267 -34.51 6.95 21.55
N LYS A 268 -34.80 5.87 20.78
CA LYS A 268 -34.75 4.51 21.31
C LYS A 268 -33.34 4.06 21.70
N ALA A 269 -32.31 4.41 20.90
CA ALA A 269 -30.92 4.09 21.22
C ALA A 269 -30.46 4.78 22.49
N GLU A 270 -30.74 6.09 22.62
CA GLU A 270 -30.41 6.88 23.83
C GLU A 270 -31.09 6.31 25.08
N SER A 271 -32.37 5.92 24.97
CA SER A 271 -33.09 5.27 26.06
C SER A 271 -32.54 3.89 26.42
N TYR A 272 -32.18 3.06 25.41
CA TYR A 272 -31.68 1.69 25.61
C TYR A 272 -30.30 1.69 26.27
N PHE A 273 -29.39 2.53 25.79
CA PHE A 273 -28.04 2.64 26.28
C PHE A 273 -27.89 3.65 27.43
N LYS A 274 -28.98 4.36 27.83
CA LYS A 274 -29.01 5.38 28.89
C LYS A 274 -28.06 6.54 28.62
N LEU A 275 -28.09 7.10 27.43
CA LEU A 275 -27.28 8.22 26.98
C LEU A 275 -28.13 9.49 26.90
N GLU A 276 -27.49 10.64 27.05
CA GLU A 276 -28.12 11.96 26.81
C GLU A 276 -28.07 12.33 25.31
N ASN A 277 -27.04 11.91 24.58
CA ASN A 277 -26.88 12.15 23.16
C ASN A 277 -26.04 11.03 22.53
N LEU A 278 -26.63 10.28 21.58
CA LEU A 278 -25.96 9.19 20.89
C LEU A 278 -24.75 9.64 20.05
N TYR A 279 -24.84 10.82 19.46
CA TYR A 279 -23.79 11.35 18.56
C TYR A 279 -22.78 12.26 19.28
N ASP A 280 -22.71 12.21 20.59
CA ASP A 280 -21.63 12.87 21.32
C ASP A 280 -20.28 12.16 21.05
N ILE A 281 -19.18 12.91 21.17
CA ILE A 281 -17.82 12.42 20.93
C ILE A 281 -17.49 11.24 21.85
N GLU A 282 -18.02 11.23 23.07
CA GLU A 282 -17.81 10.14 24.04
C GLU A 282 -18.50 8.83 23.60
N ASN A 283 -19.51 8.92 22.73
CA ASN A 283 -20.34 7.80 22.30
C ASN A 283 -20.03 7.31 20.86
N VAL A 284 -19.01 7.89 20.21
CA VAL A 284 -18.64 7.56 18.81
C VAL A 284 -18.38 6.05 18.61
N ALA A 285 -17.74 5.41 19.59
CA ALA A 285 -17.49 3.96 19.53
C ALA A 285 -18.81 3.16 19.50
N LEU A 286 -19.75 3.51 20.38
CA LEU A 286 -21.04 2.83 20.44
C LEU A 286 -21.88 3.06 19.17
N THR A 287 -21.85 4.28 18.64
CA THR A 287 -22.51 4.62 17.36
C THR A 287 -21.97 3.73 16.23
N HIS A 288 -20.65 3.53 16.18
CA HIS A 288 -20.02 2.66 15.22
C HIS A 288 -20.50 1.20 15.31
N TYR A 289 -20.64 0.63 16.52
CA TYR A 289 -21.20 -0.72 16.69
C TYR A 289 -22.66 -0.82 16.26
N ILE A 290 -23.47 0.20 16.55
CA ILE A 290 -24.88 0.26 16.12
C ILE A 290 -24.98 0.34 14.59
N ASP A 291 -24.19 1.18 13.94
CA ASP A 291 -24.16 1.30 12.48
C ASP A 291 -23.74 -0.02 11.78
N ASN A 292 -22.74 -0.69 12.30
CA ASN A 292 -22.35 -2.01 11.79
C ASN A 292 -23.41 -3.08 12.04
N ALA A 293 -24.07 -3.07 13.18
CA ALA A 293 -25.19 -3.98 13.47
C ALA A 293 -26.38 -3.72 12.53
N LEU A 294 -26.71 -2.45 12.23
CA LEU A 294 -27.73 -2.08 11.24
C LEU A 294 -27.37 -2.62 9.85
N ARG A 295 -26.15 -2.40 9.40
CA ARG A 295 -25.67 -2.91 8.10
C ARG A 295 -25.70 -4.43 8.05
N ALA A 296 -25.22 -5.09 9.10
CA ALA A 296 -25.22 -6.56 9.20
C ALA A 296 -26.63 -7.14 9.12
N ASN A 297 -27.60 -6.56 9.83
CA ASN A 297 -28.96 -7.10 9.93
C ASN A 297 -29.84 -6.80 8.71
N TYR A 298 -29.68 -5.60 8.09
CA TYR A 298 -30.63 -5.12 7.08
C TYR A 298 -30.04 -4.98 5.66
N ILE A 299 -28.73 -4.90 5.52
CA ILE A 299 -28.06 -4.76 4.21
C ILE A 299 -27.39 -6.07 3.78
N MET A 300 -26.71 -6.77 4.73
CA MET A 300 -25.95 -7.98 4.41
C MET A 300 -26.83 -9.21 4.43
N ILE A 301 -26.87 -9.92 3.31
CA ILE A 301 -27.79 -11.04 3.07
C ILE A 301 -27.02 -12.35 3.08
N LEU A 302 -27.47 -13.30 3.92
CA LEU A 302 -26.92 -14.66 3.96
C LEU A 302 -27.09 -15.33 2.57
N ASP A 303 -26.14 -16.13 2.16
CA ASP A 303 -26.04 -16.83 0.86
C ASP A 303 -25.88 -15.92 -0.37
N ILE A 304 -25.82 -14.58 -0.18
CA ILE A 304 -25.56 -13.62 -1.25
C ILE A 304 -24.27 -12.86 -0.98
N ASP A 305 -24.15 -12.24 0.19
CA ASP A 305 -22.97 -11.45 0.56
C ASP A 305 -21.98 -12.26 1.39
N TYR A 306 -22.46 -13.23 2.16
CA TYR A 306 -21.66 -14.14 2.99
C TYR A 306 -22.35 -15.49 3.20
N VAL A 307 -21.58 -16.50 3.62
CA VAL A 307 -22.07 -17.82 4.06
C VAL A 307 -21.48 -18.17 5.41
N VAL A 308 -22.18 -19.03 6.17
CA VAL A 308 -21.64 -19.60 7.41
C VAL A 308 -21.06 -20.98 7.10
N SER A 309 -19.78 -21.19 7.41
CA SER A 309 -19.09 -22.45 7.19
C SER A 309 -19.46 -23.52 8.24
N GLU A 310 -19.11 -24.78 7.96
CA GLU A 310 -19.28 -25.90 8.94
C GLU A 310 -18.45 -25.67 10.23
N ASP A 311 -17.38 -24.89 10.15
CA ASP A 311 -16.52 -24.54 11.27
C ASP A 311 -17.02 -23.31 12.06
N GLN A 312 -18.26 -22.84 11.79
CA GLN A 312 -18.88 -21.63 12.38
C GLN A 312 -18.09 -20.35 12.11
N GLU A 313 -17.52 -20.23 10.94
CA GLU A 313 -16.86 -19.00 10.45
C GLU A 313 -17.68 -18.33 9.36
N ILE A 314 -17.68 -17.00 9.35
CA ILE A 314 -18.27 -16.22 8.25
C ILE A 314 -17.30 -16.17 7.08
N LEU A 315 -17.72 -16.61 5.90
CA LEU A 315 -16.98 -16.51 4.66
C LEU A 315 -17.66 -15.52 3.72
N ILE A 316 -16.88 -14.56 3.22
CA ILE A 316 -17.39 -13.57 2.27
C ILE A 316 -17.67 -14.25 0.93
N VAL A 317 -18.79 -13.94 0.31
CA VAL A 317 -19.11 -14.32 -1.07
C VAL A 317 -18.75 -13.16 -1.98
N ASP A 318 -17.90 -13.40 -2.94
CA ASP A 318 -17.59 -12.42 -3.98
C ASP A 318 -18.83 -12.25 -4.89
N GLN A 319 -19.38 -11.05 -4.94
CA GLN A 319 -20.58 -10.73 -5.72
C GLN A 319 -20.41 -10.94 -7.24
N PHE A 320 -19.17 -10.94 -7.74
CA PHE A 320 -18.87 -11.13 -9.15
C PHE A 320 -18.68 -12.60 -9.53
N THR A 321 -18.09 -13.40 -8.62
CA THR A 321 -17.78 -14.80 -8.91
C THR A 321 -18.72 -15.80 -8.25
N GLY A 322 -19.50 -15.38 -7.24
CA GLY A 322 -20.31 -16.26 -6.41
C GLY A 322 -19.48 -17.26 -5.57
N ARG A 323 -18.17 -17.06 -5.48
CA ARG A 323 -17.24 -17.94 -4.74
C ARG A 323 -16.96 -17.38 -3.34
N THR A 324 -16.77 -18.28 -2.40
CA THR A 324 -16.32 -17.92 -1.06
C THR A 324 -14.85 -17.48 -1.08
N MET A 325 -14.56 -16.37 -0.41
CA MET A 325 -13.22 -15.83 -0.26
C MET A 325 -12.64 -16.23 1.09
N GLU A 326 -11.90 -17.35 1.12
CA GLU A 326 -11.22 -17.79 2.36
C GLU A 326 -10.14 -16.80 2.78
N GLY A 327 -10.05 -16.56 4.09
CA GLY A 327 -9.03 -15.67 4.68
C GLY A 327 -9.30 -14.18 4.51
N ARG A 328 -10.38 -13.76 3.85
CA ARG A 328 -10.82 -12.36 3.79
C ARG A 328 -11.92 -12.08 4.81
N ARG A 329 -11.90 -10.87 5.35
CA ARG A 329 -12.88 -10.36 6.32
C ARG A 329 -13.40 -9.00 5.87
N TYR A 330 -14.64 -8.68 6.23
CA TYR A 330 -15.13 -7.31 6.09
C TYR A 330 -14.38 -6.41 7.07
N SER A 331 -14.04 -5.20 6.64
CA SER A 331 -13.35 -4.20 7.44
C SER A 331 -14.29 -3.53 8.47
N ASP A 332 -13.67 -2.76 9.35
CA ASP A 332 -14.33 -1.79 10.23
C ASP A 332 -15.43 -2.40 11.13
N GLY A 333 -15.21 -3.60 11.66
CA GLY A 333 -16.14 -4.24 12.59
C GLY A 333 -17.38 -4.86 11.95
N LEU A 334 -17.60 -4.71 10.64
CA LEU A 334 -18.77 -5.28 9.97
C LEU A 334 -18.75 -6.82 10.01
N HIS A 335 -17.57 -7.45 9.93
CA HIS A 335 -17.46 -8.90 10.02
C HIS A 335 -17.92 -9.42 11.38
N GLN A 336 -17.47 -8.78 12.45
CA GLN A 336 -17.88 -9.09 13.82
C GLN A 336 -19.36 -8.83 14.08
N ALA A 337 -19.92 -7.79 13.45
CA ALA A 337 -21.34 -7.52 13.51
C ALA A 337 -22.17 -8.63 12.81
N ILE A 338 -21.66 -9.21 11.72
CA ILE A 338 -22.27 -10.36 11.04
C ILE A 338 -22.12 -11.63 11.91
N GLU A 339 -20.95 -11.84 12.52
CA GLU A 339 -20.72 -12.95 13.48
C GLU A 339 -21.72 -12.87 14.64
N ALA A 340 -21.93 -11.68 15.21
CA ALA A 340 -22.94 -11.47 16.28
C ALA A 340 -24.36 -11.72 15.78
N LYS A 341 -24.73 -11.27 14.57
CA LYS A 341 -26.02 -11.49 13.94
C LYS A 341 -26.34 -12.98 13.79
N GLU A 342 -25.39 -13.76 13.29
CA GLU A 342 -25.56 -15.20 13.04
C GLU A 342 -25.34 -16.06 14.29
N GLY A 343 -24.91 -15.45 15.42
CA GLY A 343 -24.69 -16.13 16.69
C GLY A 343 -23.49 -17.08 16.67
N VAL A 344 -22.57 -16.88 15.76
CA VAL A 344 -21.28 -17.57 15.74
C VAL A 344 -20.30 -16.87 16.69
N PRO A 345 -19.20 -17.52 17.13
CA PRO A 345 -18.23 -16.87 18.01
C PRO A 345 -17.66 -15.60 17.35
N VAL A 346 -17.89 -14.45 18.00
CA VAL A 346 -17.31 -13.18 17.53
C VAL A 346 -15.82 -13.25 17.74
N GLN A 347 -15.06 -13.22 16.65
CA GLN A 347 -13.61 -13.28 16.70
C GLN A 347 -13.06 -11.91 17.10
N GLU A 348 -11.88 -11.91 17.71
CA GLU A 348 -11.21 -10.69 18.17
C GLU A 348 -11.07 -9.68 17.03
N GLU A 349 -11.38 -8.44 17.34
CA GLU A 349 -11.19 -7.33 16.42
C GLU A 349 -9.70 -7.05 16.27
N THR A 350 -9.24 -6.83 15.05
CA THR A 350 -7.86 -6.43 14.81
C THR A 350 -7.80 -4.89 14.82
N LYS A 351 -7.15 -4.29 15.82
CA LYS A 351 -6.87 -2.85 15.82
C LYS A 351 -5.72 -2.50 14.87
N THR A 352 -5.85 -1.36 14.21
CA THR A 352 -4.76 -0.78 13.43
C THR A 352 -3.64 -0.33 14.36
N SER A 353 -2.50 -1.02 14.31
CA SER A 353 -1.32 -0.66 15.10
C SER A 353 -0.46 0.41 14.44
N ALA A 354 -0.38 0.38 13.12
CA ALA A 354 0.31 1.39 12.31
C ALA A 354 -0.27 1.45 10.90
N SER A 355 -0.31 2.63 10.31
CA SER A 355 -0.75 2.82 8.93
C SER A 355 0.02 3.93 8.23
N ILE A 356 0.17 3.82 6.91
CA ILE A 356 0.73 4.88 6.07
C ILE A 356 0.17 4.77 4.65
N THR A 357 -0.14 5.90 4.02
CA THR A 357 -0.45 5.91 2.59
C THR A 357 0.81 5.82 1.74
N TYR A 358 0.70 5.26 0.52
CA TYR A 358 1.81 5.27 -0.43
C TYR A 358 2.28 6.68 -0.74
N GLN A 359 1.35 7.64 -0.82
CA GLN A 359 1.67 9.03 -1.08
C GLN A 359 2.63 9.58 -0.01
N ASN A 360 2.31 9.40 1.26
CA ASN A 360 3.13 9.90 2.35
C ASN A 360 4.44 9.13 2.49
N LEU A 361 4.44 7.81 2.27
CA LEU A 361 5.65 6.99 2.28
C LEU A 361 6.68 7.48 1.25
N PHE A 362 6.26 7.63 -0.02
CA PHE A 362 7.19 8.02 -1.08
C PHE A 362 7.60 9.49 -1.02
N ARG A 363 6.78 10.37 -0.43
CA ARG A 363 7.17 11.76 -0.14
C ARG A 363 8.27 11.91 0.91
N MET A 364 8.53 10.88 1.71
CA MET A 364 9.63 10.87 2.69
C MET A 364 11.00 10.71 2.07
N TYR A 365 11.11 10.21 0.85
CA TYR A 365 12.40 10.11 0.16
C TYR A 365 12.94 11.50 -0.17
N LYS A 366 14.26 11.70 0.03
CA LYS A 366 14.93 12.96 -0.33
C LYS A 366 14.87 13.23 -1.82
N LYS A 367 14.92 12.16 -2.63
CA LYS A 367 14.75 12.19 -4.07
C LYS A 367 13.82 11.05 -4.47
N LEU A 368 12.80 11.36 -5.24
CA LEU A 368 11.85 10.41 -5.81
C LEU A 368 11.85 10.58 -7.32
N SER A 369 11.91 9.48 -8.05
CA SER A 369 11.67 9.43 -9.49
C SER A 369 10.96 8.15 -9.84
N GLY A 370 10.43 8.09 -11.03
CA GLY A 370 9.79 6.86 -11.50
C GLY A 370 9.71 6.80 -13.00
N MET A 371 9.42 5.64 -13.55
CA MET A 371 9.30 5.43 -14.98
C MET A 371 8.01 4.71 -15.31
N THR A 372 7.39 5.10 -16.42
CA THR A 372 6.19 4.45 -16.96
C THR A 372 6.08 4.66 -18.45
N GLY A 373 5.22 3.91 -19.09
CA GLY A 373 4.85 4.12 -20.51
C GLY A 373 3.61 4.99 -20.72
N THR A 374 2.94 5.45 -19.66
CA THR A 374 1.59 6.01 -19.70
C THR A 374 1.31 7.09 -18.64
N GLY A 375 2.33 7.85 -18.22
CA GLY A 375 2.19 8.82 -17.11
C GLY A 375 1.62 10.18 -17.48
N LYS A 376 1.71 10.61 -18.74
CA LYS A 376 1.32 11.99 -19.15
C LYS A 376 -0.14 12.33 -18.92
N THR A 377 -1.02 11.33 -18.88
CA THR A 377 -2.44 11.52 -18.58
C THR A 377 -2.70 11.95 -17.14
N GLU A 378 -1.80 11.58 -16.22
CA GLU A 378 -1.88 11.84 -14.78
C GLU A 378 -0.83 12.87 -14.31
N GLU A 379 -0.24 13.64 -15.23
CA GLU A 379 0.82 14.61 -14.91
C GLU A 379 0.40 15.64 -13.86
N GLU A 380 -0.86 16.05 -13.86
CA GLU A 380 -1.40 17.02 -12.89
C GLU A 380 -1.33 16.43 -11.47
N GLU A 381 -1.70 15.17 -11.30
CA GLU A 381 -1.64 14.47 -10.03
C GLU A 381 -0.19 14.23 -9.58
N PHE A 382 0.71 13.79 -10.46
CA PHE A 382 2.14 13.65 -10.14
C PHE A 382 2.76 14.96 -9.66
N ARG A 383 2.38 16.07 -10.29
CA ARG A 383 2.89 17.40 -9.90
C ARG A 383 2.29 17.90 -8.59
N GLU A 384 0.97 17.72 -8.38
CA GLU A 384 0.28 18.24 -7.19
C GLU A 384 0.66 17.46 -5.93
N ILE A 385 0.73 16.13 -6.01
CA ILE A 385 0.97 15.27 -4.85
C ILE A 385 2.46 15.06 -4.58
N TYR A 386 3.24 14.76 -5.62
CA TYR A 386 4.64 14.34 -5.47
C TYR A 386 5.65 15.40 -5.94
N ASN A 387 5.18 16.50 -6.51
CA ASN A 387 6.03 17.56 -7.11
C ASN A 387 6.95 17.02 -8.22
N ILE A 388 6.48 16.08 -9.02
CA ILE A 388 7.22 15.40 -10.09
C ILE A 388 6.59 15.78 -11.45
N ARG A 389 7.41 16.05 -12.44
CA ARG A 389 6.97 16.30 -13.82
C ARG A 389 6.99 15.02 -14.64
N VAL A 390 6.14 14.92 -15.65
CA VAL A 390 6.15 13.82 -16.61
C VAL A 390 6.66 14.30 -17.95
N ILE A 391 7.81 13.79 -18.38
CA ILE A 391 8.50 14.21 -19.60
C ILE A 391 8.41 13.08 -20.65
N PRO A 392 7.62 13.25 -21.72
CA PRO A 392 7.52 12.26 -22.79
C PRO A 392 8.84 12.15 -23.57
N ILE A 393 9.45 10.96 -23.54
CA ILE A 393 10.66 10.67 -24.30
C ILE A 393 10.27 10.05 -25.65
N PRO A 394 10.85 10.53 -26.78
CA PRO A 394 10.57 9.96 -28.08
C PRO A 394 11.03 8.50 -28.15
N THR A 395 10.34 7.69 -28.96
CA THR A 395 10.73 6.30 -29.23
C THR A 395 12.02 6.23 -30.06
N ASN A 396 12.84 5.22 -29.80
CA ASN A 396 14.09 5.00 -30.56
C ASN A 396 13.82 4.78 -32.07
N ARG A 397 12.74 4.08 -32.40
CA ARG A 397 12.25 3.89 -33.77
C ARG A 397 10.79 4.37 -33.91
N PRO A 398 10.38 4.88 -35.08
CA PRO A 398 8.99 5.25 -35.32
C PRO A 398 8.03 4.08 -35.05
N ILE A 399 6.87 4.38 -34.50
CA ILE A 399 5.83 3.39 -34.22
C ILE A 399 5.20 2.94 -35.54
N ALA A 400 5.24 1.63 -35.80
CA ALA A 400 4.63 1.01 -36.97
C ALA A 400 3.26 0.36 -36.67
N ARG A 401 2.84 0.32 -35.39
CA ARG A 401 1.55 -0.25 -34.97
C ARG A 401 0.39 0.58 -35.49
N ILE A 402 -0.66 -0.11 -35.95
CA ILE A 402 -1.92 0.47 -36.39
C ILE A 402 -2.97 0.32 -35.30
N ASP A 403 -3.45 1.44 -34.75
CA ASP A 403 -4.53 1.44 -33.76
C ASP A 403 -5.87 1.68 -34.49
N HIS A 404 -6.72 0.65 -34.56
CA HIS A 404 -8.02 0.71 -35.21
C HIS A 404 -9.07 1.42 -34.35
N PRO A 405 -10.07 2.08 -34.93
CA PRO A 405 -11.19 2.63 -34.18
C PRO A 405 -11.99 1.56 -33.44
N ASP A 406 -12.59 1.95 -32.33
CA ASP A 406 -13.41 1.02 -31.53
C ASP A 406 -14.61 0.51 -32.31
N LEU A 407 -14.97 -0.76 -32.09
CA LEU A 407 -16.16 -1.41 -32.62
C LEU A 407 -17.20 -1.53 -31.51
N LEU A 408 -18.37 -0.93 -31.70
CA LEU A 408 -19.45 -0.95 -30.72
C LEU A 408 -20.56 -1.91 -31.15
N TYR A 409 -20.94 -2.79 -30.24
CA TYR A 409 -21.98 -3.81 -30.37
C TYR A 409 -23.14 -3.54 -29.41
N PRO A 410 -24.38 -3.92 -29.80
CA PRO A 410 -25.56 -3.71 -28.95
C PRO A 410 -25.56 -4.60 -27.70
N SER A 411 -25.03 -5.82 -27.74
CA SER A 411 -25.02 -6.77 -26.63
C SER A 411 -23.65 -7.43 -26.42
N LEU A 412 -23.41 -7.95 -25.22
CA LEU A 412 -22.22 -8.74 -24.90
C LEU A 412 -22.10 -9.98 -25.80
N LYS A 413 -23.23 -10.65 -26.09
CA LYS A 413 -23.25 -11.85 -26.92
C LYS A 413 -22.75 -11.57 -28.34
N SER A 414 -23.24 -10.50 -28.98
CA SER A 414 -22.81 -10.10 -30.34
C SER A 414 -21.35 -9.64 -30.36
N LYS A 415 -20.89 -8.94 -29.30
CA LYS A 415 -19.49 -8.57 -29.12
C LYS A 415 -18.56 -9.78 -29.07
N PHE A 416 -18.84 -10.73 -28.17
CA PHE A 416 -17.97 -11.90 -28.01
C PHE A 416 -17.97 -12.83 -29.22
N LYS A 417 -19.10 -12.97 -29.93
CA LYS A 417 -19.15 -13.68 -31.19
C LYS A 417 -18.18 -13.06 -32.21
N ALA A 418 -18.20 -11.75 -32.36
CA ALA A 418 -17.29 -11.04 -33.27
C ALA A 418 -15.81 -11.15 -32.83
N VAL A 419 -15.52 -11.09 -31.54
CA VAL A 419 -14.16 -11.31 -31.01
C VAL A 419 -13.64 -12.68 -31.36
N VAL A 420 -14.45 -13.74 -31.15
CA VAL A 420 -14.07 -15.13 -31.48
C VAL A 420 -13.84 -15.32 -32.99
N GLU A 421 -14.68 -14.72 -33.84
CA GLU A 421 -14.52 -14.77 -35.29
C GLU A 421 -13.20 -14.09 -35.76
N ASP A 422 -12.87 -12.92 -35.20
CA ASP A 422 -11.62 -12.21 -35.52
C ASP A 422 -10.38 -12.98 -35.02
N VAL A 423 -10.42 -13.47 -33.74
CA VAL A 423 -9.35 -14.29 -33.18
C VAL A 423 -9.10 -15.54 -34.04
N LYS A 424 -10.17 -16.27 -34.45
CA LYS A 424 -10.08 -17.44 -35.28
C LYS A 424 -9.47 -17.14 -36.67
N ALA A 425 -9.91 -16.08 -37.33
CA ALA A 425 -9.40 -15.66 -38.63
C ALA A 425 -7.90 -15.30 -38.59
N ARG A 426 -7.43 -14.69 -37.47
CA ARG A 426 -6.02 -14.36 -37.28
C ARG A 426 -5.21 -15.60 -36.94
N TYR A 427 -5.71 -16.49 -36.09
CA TYR A 427 -5.10 -17.76 -35.76
C TYR A 427 -4.86 -18.61 -37.02
N GLU A 428 -5.87 -18.73 -37.91
CA GLU A 428 -5.77 -19.45 -39.18
C GLU A 428 -4.69 -18.87 -40.13
N LYS A 429 -4.45 -17.54 -40.06
CA LYS A 429 -3.35 -16.88 -40.76
C LYS A 429 -1.98 -17.10 -40.08
N GLY A 430 -1.97 -17.56 -38.85
CA GLY A 430 -0.76 -17.73 -38.05
C GLY A 430 -0.31 -16.42 -37.35
N GLN A 431 -1.12 -15.37 -37.34
CA GLN A 431 -0.84 -14.12 -36.61
C GLN A 431 -1.08 -14.34 -35.12
N PRO A 432 -0.13 -14.00 -34.23
CA PRO A 432 -0.36 -14.09 -32.78
C PRO A 432 -1.37 -13.04 -32.31
N VAL A 433 -2.20 -13.45 -31.35
CA VAL A 433 -3.25 -12.59 -30.77
C VAL A 433 -3.18 -12.58 -29.25
N LEU A 434 -3.15 -11.38 -28.68
CA LEU A 434 -3.30 -11.14 -27.23
C LEU A 434 -4.67 -10.52 -26.97
N VAL A 435 -5.53 -11.20 -26.23
CA VAL A 435 -6.87 -10.70 -25.88
C VAL A 435 -6.85 -10.20 -24.45
N GLY A 436 -7.06 -8.91 -24.26
CA GLY A 436 -7.19 -8.26 -22.95
C GLY A 436 -8.64 -8.30 -22.47
N THR A 437 -8.84 -8.74 -21.22
CA THR A 437 -10.14 -8.74 -20.52
C THR A 437 -10.01 -7.96 -19.22
N VAL A 438 -11.11 -7.38 -18.71
CA VAL A 438 -11.13 -6.64 -17.45
C VAL A 438 -11.29 -7.56 -16.25
N ALA A 439 -12.14 -8.58 -16.36
CA ALA A 439 -12.48 -9.50 -15.28
C ALA A 439 -12.08 -10.94 -15.59
N VAL A 440 -11.87 -11.74 -14.55
CA VAL A 440 -11.53 -13.17 -14.67
C VAL A 440 -12.70 -13.93 -15.29
N GLU A 441 -13.93 -13.61 -14.91
CA GLU A 441 -15.14 -14.25 -15.48
C GLU A 441 -15.23 -14.02 -16.99
N THR A 442 -14.90 -12.81 -17.45
CA THR A 442 -14.85 -12.50 -18.88
C THR A 442 -13.81 -13.35 -19.59
N SER A 443 -12.63 -13.58 -18.96
CA SER A 443 -11.58 -14.46 -19.48
C SER A 443 -12.07 -15.91 -19.59
N ASP A 444 -12.72 -16.42 -18.54
CA ASP A 444 -13.26 -17.79 -18.49
C ASP A 444 -14.40 -17.98 -19.51
N TYR A 445 -15.25 -16.97 -19.67
CA TYR A 445 -16.32 -16.99 -20.67
C TYR A 445 -15.76 -17.03 -22.10
N LEU A 446 -14.82 -16.15 -22.41
CA LEU A 446 -14.16 -16.12 -23.72
C LEU A 446 -13.37 -17.40 -24.01
N SER A 447 -12.70 -17.95 -23.00
CA SER A 447 -11.98 -19.22 -23.10
C SER A 447 -12.91 -20.36 -23.55
N ARG A 448 -14.09 -20.47 -22.94
CA ARG A 448 -15.10 -21.46 -23.35
C ARG A 448 -15.52 -21.31 -24.82
N LEU A 449 -15.80 -20.08 -25.25
CA LEU A 449 -16.17 -19.79 -26.64
C LEU A 449 -15.05 -20.12 -27.63
N LEU A 450 -13.78 -19.87 -27.28
CA LEU A 450 -12.64 -20.22 -28.12
C LEU A 450 -12.43 -21.74 -28.21
N VAL A 451 -12.68 -22.50 -27.11
CA VAL A 451 -12.67 -23.97 -27.14
C VAL A 451 -13.75 -24.49 -28.08
N GLU A 452 -14.98 -23.96 -28.01
CA GLU A 452 -16.09 -24.32 -28.92
C GLU A 452 -15.77 -23.96 -30.38
N ALA A 453 -15.04 -22.89 -30.63
CA ALA A 453 -14.58 -22.49 -31.96
C ALA A 453 -13.37 -23.29 -32.48
N GLY A 454 -12.78 -24.17 -31.65
CA GLY A 454 -11.60 -25.00 -31.99
C GLY A 454 -10.29 -24.21 -32.04
N VAL A 455 -10.16 -23.10 -31.29
CA VAL A 455 -8.93 -22.27 -31.26
C VAL A 455 -8.12 -22.62 -30.01
N PRO A 456 -6.93 -23.21 -30.14
CA PRO A 456 -6.02 -23.43 -29.01
C PRO A 456 -5.57 -22.08 -28.41
N HIS A 457 -5.60 -21.95 -27.08
CA HIS A 457 -5.22 -20.72 -26.40
C HIS A 457 -4.73 -20.98 -25.00
N GLU A 458 -4.02 -20.01 -24.46
CA GLU A 458 -3.60 -19.96 -23.06
C GLU A 458 -4.30 -18.85 -22.32
N VAL A 459 -4.63 -19.08 -21.04
CA VAL A 459 -5.29 -18.09 -20.16
C VAL A 459 -4.36 -17.71 -19.03
N LEU A 460 -4.11 -16.42 -18.93
CA LEU A 460 -3.36 -15.79 -17.84
C LEU A 460 -4.32 -15.23 -16.80
N ASN A 461 -4.30 -15.81 -15.64
CA ASN A 461 -4.99 -15.29 -14.47
C ASN A 461 -4.00 -15.15 -13.31
N ALA A 462 -4.18 -14.15 -12.46
CA ALA A 462 -3.26 -13.66 -11.44
C ALA A 462 -2.87 -14.66 -10.31
N LYS A 463 -3.01 -15.98 -10.53
CA LYS A 463 -2.74 -17.00 -9.52
C LYS A 463 -1.29 -17.50 -9.47
N ASN A 464 -0.46 -17.22 -10.48
CA ASN A 464 0.92 -17.71 -10.52
C ASN A 464 1.83 -16.86 -11.41
N HIS A 465 2.51 -15.90 -10.85
CA HIS A 465 3.37 -14.93 -11.55
C HIS A 465 4.51 -15.56 -12.36
N TYR A 466 5.09 -16.67 -11.91
CA TYR A 466 6.19 -17.35 -12.64
C TYR A 466 5.69 -18.03 -13.92
N LYS A 467 4.52 -18.67 -13.87
CA LYS A 467 3.90 -19.24 -15.08
C LYS A 467 3.45 -18.17 -16.06
N GLU A 468 2.96 -17.04 -15.53
CA GLU A 468 2.57 -15.88 -16.34
C GLU A 468 3.70 -15.39 -17.23
N ALA A 469 4.90 -15.22 -16.67
CA ALA A 469 6.05 -14.76 -17.41
C ALA A 469 6.40 -15.68 -18.59
N GLN A 470 6.34 -17.01 -18.41
CA GLN A 470 6.59 -17.97 -19.46
C GLN A 470 5.54 -17.93 -20.58
N ILE A 471 4.25 -17.83 -20.21
CA ILE A 471 3.15 -17.75 -21.18
C ILE A 471 3.25 -16.46 -22.00
N ILE A 472 3.54 -15.32 -21.34
CA ILE A 472 3.69 -14.03 -22.01
C ILE A 472 4.88 -14.04 -22.98
N MET A 473 6.01 -14.64 -22.61
CA MET A 473 7.14 -14.77 -23.53
C MET A 473 6.76 -15.53 -24.81
N ASN A 474 5.88 -16.52 -24.72
CA ASN A 474 5.40 -17.29 -25.82
C ASN A 474 4.26 -16.62 -26.61
N ALA A 475 3.61 -15.59 -26.08
CA ALA A 475 2.47 -14.92 -26.70
C ALA A 475 2.79 -14.26 -28.06
N GLY A 476 4.06 -14.01 -28.38
CA GLY A 476 4.54 -13.51 -29.68
C GLY A 476 4.86 -14.57 -30.72
N GLN A 477 4.69 -15.84 -30.42
CA GLN A 477 5.00 -16.91 -31.35
C GLN A 477 3.89 -17.08 -32.41
N ARG A 478 4.25 -17.63 -33.56
CA ARG A 478 3.31 -17.81 -34.67
C ARG A 478 2.07 -18.61 -34.25
N GLY A 479 0.87 -18.03 -34.45
CA GLY A 479 -0.41 -18.64 -34.12
C GLY A 479 -0.70 -18.76 -32.63
N ALA A 480 0.08 -18.13 -31.76
CA ALA A 480 -0.22 -18.09 -30.35
C ALA A 480 -1.49 -17.24 -30.08
N VAL A 481 -2.39 -17.76 -29.29
CA VAL A 481 -3.57 -17.01 -28.77
C VAL A 481 -3.50 -17.00 -27.26
N THR A 482 -3.47 -15.80 -26.67
CA THR A 482 -3.35 -15.64 -25.23
C THR A 482 -4.46 -14.72 -24.73
N ILE A 483 -5.22 -15.15 -23.73
CA ILE A 483 -6.17 -14.32 -23.01
C ILE A 483 -5.47 -13.85 -21.74
N ALA A 484 -5.48 -12.55 -21.46
CA ALA A 484 -4.85 -11.98 -20.28
C ALA A 484 -5.76 -10.97 -19.59
N THR A 485 -5.85 -11.02 -18.27
CA THR A 485 -6.43 -9.92 -17.48
C THR A 485 -5.44 -8.75 -17.43
N ASN A 486 -5.93 -7.56 -17.09
CA ASN A 486 -5.20 -6.30 -17.15
C ASN A 486 -3.79 -6.32 -16.58
N MET A 487 -3.62 -6.93 -15.43
CA MET A 487 -2.36 -6.91 -14.68
C MET A 487 -1.44 -8.06 -15.05
N ALA A 488 -1.95 -9.10 -15.70
CA ALA A 488 -1.18 -10.28 -16.05
C ALA A 488 -0.07 -9.96 -17.04
N GLY A 489 1.15 -10.39 -16.73
CA GLY A 489 2.35 -10.22 -17.57
C GLY A 489 2.86 -8.77 -17.66
N ARG A 490 2.49 -7.87 -16.74
CA ARG A 490 3.06 -6.52 -16.68
C ARG A 490 4.56 -6.58 -16.42
N GLY A 491 5.33 -5.68 -17.06
CA GLY A 491 6.80 -5.69 -16.96
C GLY A 491 7.52 -6.76 -17.76
N THR A 492 6.78 -7.68 -18.42
CA THR A 492 7.37 -8.74 -19.26
C THR A 492 7.28 -8.36 -20.74
N ASP A 493 8.38 -8.54 -21.47
CA ASP A 493 8.45 -8.22 -22.89
C ASP A 493 7.96 -9.38 -23.77
N ILE A 494 7.15 -9.08 -24.79
CA ILE A 494 6.66 -10.04 -25.78
C ILE A 494 7.56 -9.93 -27.01
N LYS A 495 8.40 -10.92 -27.26
CA LYS A 495 9.26 -10.99 -28.44
C LYS A 495 8.53 -11.70 -29.55
N LEU A 496 8.55 -11.10 -30.76
CA LEU A 496 7.96 -11.72 -31.94
C LEU A 496 8.79 -12.92 -32.42
N GLY A 497 8.10 -14.04 -32.68
CA GLY A 497 8.70 -15.23 -33.28
C GLY A 497 9.14 -14.99 -34.71
N GLU A 498 9.86 -15.95 -35.27
CA GLU A 498 10.33 -15.92 -36.66
C GLU A 498 9.15 -15.88 -37.64
N GLY A 499 9.20 -14.99 -38.65
CA GLY A 499 8.16 -14.83 -39.67
C GLY A 499 6.88 -14.12 -39.20
N VAL A 500 6.77 -13.72 -37.94
CA VAL A 500 5.56 -13.04 -37.42
C VAL A 500 5.47 -11.59 -37.89
N ARG A 501 6.61 -10.94 -38.15
CA ARG A 501 6.64 -9.57 -38.68
C ARG A 501 5.95 -9.46 -40.04
N GLU A 502 6.13 -10.44 -40.92
CA GLU A 502 5.52 -10.51 -42.25
C GLU A 502 3.99 -10.75 -42.15
N LEU A 503 3.52 -11.36 -41.06
CA LEU A 503 2.09 -11.57 -40.79
C LEU A 503 1.38 -10.34 -40.17
N GLY A 504 2.11 -9.22 -39.97
CA GLY A 504 1.57 -7.99 -39.38
C GLY A 504 1.88 -7.82 -37.89
N GLY A 505 2.71 -8.70 -37.31
CA GLY A 505 3.12 -8.67 -35.93
C GLY A 505 2.03 -9.14 -34.96
N LEU A 506 2.16 -8.77 -33.65
CA LEU A 506 1.18 -9.11 -32.63
C LEU A 506 -0.09 -8.28 -32.80
N CYS A 507 -1.25 -8.93 -32.80
CA CYS A 507 -2.53 -8.26 -32.69
C CYS A 507 -2.99 -8.21 -31.23
N VAL A 508 -3.36 -7.04 -30.74
CA VAL A 508 -3.94 -6.83 -29.41
C VAL A 508 -5.43 -6.54 -29.55
N ILE A 509 -6.25 -7.35 -28.91
CA ILE A 509 -7.70 -7.19 -28.87
C ILE A 509 -8.10 -6.83 -27.44
N GLY A 510 -8.76 -5.67 -27.24
CA GLY A 510 -9.41 -5.32 -25.98
C GLY A 510 -10.89 -5.69 -26.05
N THR A 511 -11.39 -6.45 -25.10
CA THR A 511 -12.81 -6.84 -25.04
C THR A 511 -13.72 -5.78 -24.44
N GLU A 512 -13.15 -4.80 -23.79
CA GLU A 512 -13.81 -3.63 -23.23
C GLU A 512 -12.81 -2.52 -22.91
N ARG A 513 -13.28 -1.31 -22.62
CA ARG A 513 -12.44 -0.22 -22.14
C ARG A 513 -12.34 -0.27 -20.63
N HIS A 514 -11.15 -0.03 -20.12
CA HIS A 514 -10.88 0.07 -18.71
C HIS A 514 -11.35 1.39 -18.09
N GLU A 515 -11.37 1.47 -16.77
CA GLU A 515 -11.70 2.70 -16.05
C GLU A 515 -10.76 3.87 -16.38
N SER A 516 -9.50 3.57 -16.75
CA SER A 516 -8.49 4.56 -17.11
C SER A 516 -7.97 4.35 -18.53
N ARG A 517 -7.84 5.45 -19.28
CA ARG A 517 -7.21 5.47 -20.62
C ARG A 517 -5.78 4.95 -20.61
N ARG A 518 -5.11 5.13 -19.49
CA ARG A 518 -3.74 4.70 -19.27
C ARG A 518 -3.62 3.17 -19.38
N ILE A 519 -4.53 2.43 -18.76
CA ILE A 519 -4.56 0.96 -18.80
C ILE A 519 -4.80 0.46 -20.25
N ASP A 520 -5.70 1.12 -20.99
CA ASP A 520 -5.92 0.81 -22.42
C ASP A 520 -4.64 1.03 -23.23
N ASN A 521 -3.89 2.10 -22.96
CA ASN A 521 -2.63 2.40 -23.62
C ASN A 521 -1.52 1.39 -23.26
N GLN A 522 -1.51 0.89 -22.02
CA GLN A 522 -0.61 -0.19 -21.61
C GLN A 522 -0.91 -1.49 -22.37
N LEU A 523 -2.20 -1.82 -22.53
CA LEU A 523 -2.63 -2.99 -23.32
C LEU A 523 -2.21 -2.83 -24.78
N ARG A 524 -2.50 -1.69 -25.43
CA ARG A 524 -2.02 -1.40 -26.80
C ARG A 524 -0.51 -1.47 -26.89
N GLY A 525 0.22 -1.00 -25.87
CA GLY A 525 1.68 -1.00 -25.81
C GLY A 525 2.34 -2.38 -25.74
N ARG A 526 1.55 -3.45 -25.61
CA ARG A 526 2.05 -4.83 -25.76
C ARG A 526 2.47 -5.16 -27.18
N SER A 527 1.95 -4.45 -28.18
CA SER A 527 2.22 -4.60 -29.60
C SER A 527 2.97 -3.41 -30.20
N GLY A 528 3.69 -3.64 -31.30
CA GLY A 528 4.37 -2.58 -32.05
C GLY A 528 5.58 -1.99 -31.32
N ARG A 529 6.42 -2.81 -30.69
CA ARG A 529 7.62 -2.42 -29.94
C ARG A 529 8.82 -2.27 -30.83
N GLN A 530 9.72 -1.33 -30.54
CA GLN A 530 10.98 -1.10 -31.28
C GLN A 530 10.81 -1.02 -32.80
N GLY A 531 9.70 -0.45 -33.27
CA GLY A 531 9.39 -0.32 -34.70
C GLY A 531 8.85 -1.58 -35.36
N ASP A 532 8.52 -2.63 -34.60
CA ASP A 532 7.84 -3.81 -35.13
C ASP A 532 6.41 -3.47 -35.60
N PRO A 533 5.89 -4.12 -36.63
CA PRO A 533 4.49 -4.02 -37.00
C PRO A 533 3.60 -4.60 -35.89
N GLY A 534 2.35 -4.17 -35.87
CA GLY A 534 1.36 -4.63 -34.92
C GLY A 534 0.02 -3.95 -35.12
N GLU A 535 -0.99 -4.46 -34.49
CA GLU A 535 -2.35 -3.93 -34.55
C GLU A 535 -3.00 -3.89 -33.19
N SER A 536 -3.91 -2.95 -32.98
CA SER A 536 -4.79 -2.96 -31.82
C SER A 536 -6.24 -2.67 -32.20
N GLN A 537 -7.18 -3.43 -31.60
CA GLN A 537 -8.60 -3.29 -31.83
C GLN A 537 -9.37 -3.43 -30.52
N PHE A 538 -10.30 -2.50 -30.21
CA PHE A 538 -11.21 -2.65 -29.09
C PHE A 538 -12.63 -3.01 -29.56
N TYR A 539 -13.23 -3.97 -28.86
CA TYR A 539 -14.61 -4.44 -29.05
C TYR A 539 -15.43 -4.04 -27.81
N LEU A 540 -16.41 -3.20 -27.98
CA LEU A 540 -17.20 -2.62 -26.90
C LEU A 540 -18.66 -3.06 -27.00
N SER A 541 -19.34 -3.11 -25.90
CA SER A 541 -20.80 -3.31 -25.83
C SER A 541 -21.44 -2.20 -25.01
N LEU A 542 -22.71 -1.93 -25.28
CA LEU A 542 -23.54 -1.03 -24.47
C LEU A 542 -23.79 -1.60 -23.07
N GLU A 543 -23.64 -2.93 -22.95
CA GLU A 543 -23.81 -3.66 -21.69
C GLU A 543 -22.53 -3.69 -20.86
N ASP A 544 -21.38 -3.20 -21.38
CA ASP A 544 -20.13 -3.11 -20.65
C ASP A 544 -20.31 -2.19 -19.41
N GLU A 545 -19.65 -2.52 -18.31
CA GLU A 545 -19.85 -1.84 -17.02
C GLU A 545 -19.58 -0.33 -17.10
N LEU A 546 -18.51 0.08 -17.78
CA LEU A 546 -18.19 1.49 -18.02
C LEU A 546 -19.32 2.21 -18.76
N MET A 547 -19.95 1.55 -19.73
CA MET A 547 -21.05 2.11 -20.51
C MET A 547 -22.35 2.14 -19.71
N ARG A 548 -22.61 1.18 -18.84
CA ARG A 548 -23.77 1.15 -17.95
C ARG A 548 -23.73 2.23 -16.88
N ARG A 549 -22.55 2.45 -16.27
CA ARG A 549 -22.38 3.42 -15.17
C ARG A 549 -22.28 4.87 -15.68
N PHE A 550 -21.56 5.09 -16.79
CA PHE A 550 -21.20 6.43 -17.26
C PHE A 550 -21.63 6.71 -18.70
N GLY A 551 -22.20 5.72 -19.40
CA GLY A 551 -22.82 5.90 -20.71
C GLY A 551 -24.05 6.79 -20.58
N SER A 552 -24.03 7.94 -21.27
CA SER A 552 -25.14 8.88 -21.21
C SER A 552 -26.40 8.28 -21.84
N GLU A 553 -27.58 8.63 -21.29
CA GLU A 553 -28.90 8.37 -21.92
C GLU A 553 -28.96 8.86 -23.38
N ARG A 554 -28.09 9.82 -23.74
CA ARG A 554 -27.92 10.30 -25.10
C ARG A 554 -27.43 9.22 -26.06
N ILE A 555 -26.60 8.26 -25.63
CA ILE A 555 -26.17 7.15 -26.48
C ILE A 555 -27.34 6.22 -26.74
N LYS A 556 -28.14 5.90 -25.70
CA LYS A 556 -29.38 5.11 -25.87
C LYS A 556 -30.33 5.79 -26.82
N ALA A 557 -30.59 7.09 -26.67
CA ALA A 557 -31.48 7.84 -27.53
C ALA A 557 -31.00 7.93 -29.00
N VAL A 558 -29.70 7.95 -29.24
CA VAL A 558 -29.12 7.91 -30.60
C VAL A 558 -29.30 6.52 -31.22
N LEU A 559 -29.14 5.47 -30.45
CA LEU A 559 -29.29 4.08 -30.93
C LEU A 559 -30.76 3.74 -31.20
N ASP A 560 -31.68 4.16 -30.33
CA ASP A 560 -33.12 4.04 -30.55
C ASP A 560 -33.58 4.74 -31.83
N ARG A 561 -32.91 5.84 -32.18
CA ARG A 561 -33.17 6.59 -33.39
C ARG A 561 -32.70 5.91 -34.67
N PHE A 562 -31.66 5.07 -34.58
CA PHE A 562 -31.11 4.33 -35.75
C PHE A 562 -31.81 2.98 -36.00
N LYS A 563 -32.79 2.55 -35.17
CA LYS A 563 -33.51 1.27 -35.30
C LYS A 563 -32.60 0.11 -35.69
N LEU A 564 -31.48 -0.03 -35.03
CA LEU A 564 -30.53 -1.10 -35.33
C LEU A 564 -31.10 -2.43 -34.83
N SER A 565 -31.23 -3.40 -35.73
CA SER A 565 -31.62 -4.76 -35.38
C SER A 565 -30.59 -5.36 -34.40
N GLU A 566 -31.06 -6.07 -33.35
CA GLU A 566 -30.30 -6.53 -32.20
C GLU A 566 -29.10 -7.47 -32.54
N GLU A 567 -29.01 -8.04 -33.75
CA GLU A 567 -28.09 -9.13 -34.01
C GLU A 567 -26.85 -8.82 -34.89
N GLU A 568 -26.85 -7.75 -35.72
CA GLU A 568 -25.80 -7.59 -36.75
C GLU A 568 -25.22 -6.19 -36.91
N SER A 569 -25.54 -5.21 -36.08
CA SER A 569 -25.11 -3.84 -36.31
C SER A 569 -23.82 -3.49 -35.56
N VAL A 570 -22.72 -3.41 -36.29
CA VAL A 570 -21.45 -2.85 -35.81
C VAL A 570 -21.39 -1.35 -36.11
N ILE A 571 -21.19 -0.53 -35.10
CA ILE A 571 -21.01 0.90 -35.25
C ILE A 571 -19.53 1.23 -35.21
N ARG A 572 -19.00 1.72 -36.32
CA ARG A 572 -17.64 2.28 -36.43
C ARG A 572 -17.74 3.81 -36.45
N SER A 573 -17.44 4.46 -35.35
CA SER A 573 -17.49 5.93 -35.32
C SER A 573 -16.54 6.53 -34.28
N ASN A 574 -15.68 7.44 -34.75
CA ASN A 574 -14.82 8.24 -33.86
C ASN A 574 -15.60 9.10 -32.84
N MET A 575 -16.89 9.31 -33.07
CA MET A 575 -17.75 10.02 -32.13
C MET A 575 -17.98 9.18 -30.86
N PHE A 576 -18.18 7.87 -31.00
CA PHE A 576 -18.34 6.97 -29.85
C PHE A 576 -17.04 6.79 -29.08
N THR A 577 -15.91 6.64 -29.75
CA THR A 577 -14.60 6.60 -29.09
C THR A 577 -14.40 7.83 -28.21
N ARG A 578 -14.72 9.04 -28.69
CA ARG A 578 -14.64 10.27 -27.88
C ARG A 578 -15.61 10.30 -26.70
N GLN A 579 -16.79 9.69 -26.83
CA GLN A 579 -17.75 9.63 -25.72
C GLN A 579 -17.29 8.65 -24.62
N VAL A 580 -16.73 7.50 -25.01
CA VAL A 580 -16.12 6.55 -24.08
C VAL A 580 -14.93 7.18 -23.38
N GLU A 581 -14.05 7.87 -24.10
CA GLU A 581 -12.96 8.65 -23.50
C GLU A 581 -13.47 9.72 -22.51
N GLY A 582 -14.62 10.33 -22.81
CA GLY A 582 -15.29 11.28 -21.92
C GLY A 582 -15.84 10.62 -20.65
N ALA A 583 -16.30 9.36 -20.75
CA ALA A 583 -16.71 8.57 -19.60
C ALA A 583 -15.49 8.19 -18.73
N GLN A 584 -14.41 7.70 -19.36
CA GLN A 584 -13.15 7.39 -18.66
C GLN A 584 -12.60 8.61 -17.90
N LYS A 585 -12.58 9.80 -18.53
CA LYS A 585 -12.15 11.04 -17.86
C LYS A 585 -12.96 11.39 -16.62
N ARG A 586 -14.26 11.06 -16.59
CA ARG A 586 -15.09 11.25 -15.40
C ARG A 586 -14.72 10.28 -14.30
N VAL A 587 -14.48 9.01 -14.65
CA VAL A 587 -14.04 8.00 -13.69
C VAL A 587 -12.66 8.35 -13.13
N GLU A 588 -11.72 8.72 -14.01
CA GLU A 588 -10.38 9.21 -13.62
C GLU A 588 -10.49 10.38 -12.64
N GLY A 589 -11.36 11.38 -12.92
CA GLY A 589 -11.62 12.51 -12.03
C GLY A 589 -12.18 12.10 -10.67
N ASN A 590 -13.20 11.24 -10.64
CA ASN A 590 -13.76 10.75 -9.38
C ASN A 590 -12.72 9.97 -8.56
N ASN A 591 -11.91 9.13 -9.22
CA ASN A 591 -10.83 8.39 -8.57
C ASN A 591 -9.75 9.34 -8.00
N TYR A 592 -9.40 10.40 -8.75
CA TYR A 592 -8.50 11.44 -8.28
C TYR A 592 -9.04 12.15 -7.04
N ASP A 593 -10.31 12.57 -7.05
CA ASP A 593 -10.95 13.22 -5.91
C ASP A 593 -10.94 12.30 -4.67
N THR A 594 -11.20 11.00 -4.85
CA THR A 594 -11.13 10.01 -3.75
C THR A 594 -9.72 9.90 -3.19
N ARG A 595 -8.69 9.78 -4.05
CA ARG A 595 -7.29 9.72 -3.58
C ARG A 595 -6.86 11.02 -2.89
N LYS A 596 -7.29 12.17 -3.40
CA LYS A 596 -7.03 13.47 -2.79
C LYS A 596 -7.67 13.59 -1.41
N GLN A 597 -8.89 13.09 -1.26
CA GLN A 597 -9.58 13.06 0.03
C GLN A 597 -8.85 12.16 1.03
N VAL A 598 -8.47 10.93 0.63
CA VAL A 598 -7.68 10.02 1.49
C VAL A 598 -6.39 10.69 1.95
N LEU A 599 -5.67 11.34 1.01
CA LEU A 599 -4.43 12.06 1.34
C LEU A 599 -4.66 13.22 2.33
N GLN A 600 -5.74 14.00 2.15
CA GLN A 600 -6.05 15.13 3.06
C GLN A 600 -6.28 14.66 4.51
N TYR A 601 -6.93 13.52 4.71
CA TYR A 601 -7.09 12.94 6.05
C TYR A 601 -5.77 12.36 6.58
N ASP A 602 -5.00 11.66 5.74
CA ASP A 602 -3.72 11.09 6.16
C ASP A 602 -2.62 12.15 6.40
N ASP A 603 -2.69 13.30 5.74
CA ASP A 603 -1.75 14.42 6.00
C ASP A 603 -1.86 14.93 7.45
N VAL A 604 -3.05 14.94 8.03
CA VAL A 604 -3.24 15.27 9.45
C VAL A 604 -2.58 14.22 10.35
N MET A 605 -2.81 12.94 10.05
CA MET A 605 -2.17 11.84 10.78
C MET A 605 -0.65 11.82 10.56
N ARG A 606 -0.17 12.20 9.38
CA ARG A 606 1.26 12.27 9.06
C ARG A 606 2.02 13.20 10.01
N GLU A 607 1.52 14.40 10.26
CA GLU A 607 2.18 15.35 11.16
C GLU A 607 2.29 14.79 12.60
N GLN A 608 1.25 14.14 13.08
CA GLN A 608 1.25 13.49 14.40
C GLN A 608 2.17 12.27 14.43
N ARG A 609 2.16 11.45 13.36
CA ARG A 609 3.03 10.27 13.21
C ARG A 609 4.51 10.67 13.21
N GLU A 610 4.88 11.72 12.47
CA GLU A 610 6.25 12.21 12.42
C GLU A 610 6.75 12.61 13.81
N ILE A 611 5.92 13.26 14.63
CA ILE A 611 6.27 13.64 16.01
C ILE A 611 6.49 12.39 16.86
N ILE A 612 5.53 11.48 16.90
CA ILE A 612 5.60 10.27 17.74
C ILE A 612 6.76 9.36 17.30
N TYR A 613 6.96 9.18 16.01
CA TYR A 613 8.03 8.31 15.50
C TYR A 613 9.42 8.92 15.71
N ALA A 614 9.54 10.25 15.64
CA ALA A 614 10.79 10.94 15.98
C ALA A 614 11.12 10.79 17.48
N GLU A 615 10.15 11.06 18.38
CA GLU A 615 10.34 10.86 19.80
C GLU A 615 10.67 9.40 20.15
N ARG A 616 9.98 8.46 19.51
CA ARG A 616 10.21 7.03 19.66
C ARG A 616 11.62 6.63 19.19
N TYR A 617 12.06 7.14 18.05
CA TYR A 617 13.39 6.91 17.50
C TYR A 617 14.48 7.45 18.45
N ASP A 618 14.28 8.63 19.01
CA ASP A 618 15.20 9.23 19.98
C ASP A 618 15.32 8.38 21.26
N VAL A 619 14.22 7.81 21.74
CA VAL A 619 14.21 6.89 22.90
C VAL A 619 14.93 5.58 22.55
N ILE A 620 14.64 4.95 21.40
CA ILE A 620 15.25 3.67 20.99
C ILE A 620 16.76 3.81 20.82
N THR A 621 17.22 4.88 20.19
CA THR A 621 18.63 5.10 19.87
C THR A 621 19.42 5.76 21.00
N ALA A 622 18.74 6.20 22.09
CA ALA A 622 19.39 6.83 23.23
C ALA A 622 20.43 5.90 23.88
N ASN A 623 21.67 6.32 23.93
CA ASN A 623 22.75 5.68 24.71
C ASN A 623 23.10 6.55 25.91
N ARG A 624 22.07 7.09 26.58
CA ARG A 624 22.15 8.00 27.73
C ARG A 624 21.01 7.73 28.71
N ASP A 625 21.18 8.22 29.92
CA ASP A 625 20.11 8.20 30.90
C ASP A 625 18.92 9.06 30.46
N LEU A 626 17.73 8.51 30.47
CA LEU A 626 16.46 9.17 30.15
C LEU A 626 15.75 9.75 31.38
N ALA A 627 16.41 9.75 32.54
CA ALA A 627 15.85 10.34 33.76
C ALA A 627 15.42 11.80 33.61
N PRO A 628 16.17 12.69 32.92
CA PRO A 628 15.74 14.08 32.75
C PRO A 628 14.42 14.20 31.99
N GLU A 629 14.20 13.39 30.94
CA GLU A 629 12.96 13.36 30.16
C GLU A 629 11.78 12.85 31.00
N ILE A 630 11.97 11.75 31.72
CA ILE A 630 10.96 11.15 32.60
C ILE A 630 10.58 12.14 33.71
N MET A 631 11.56 12.75 34.36
CA MET A 631 11.32 13.74 35.42
C MET A 631 10.62 15.00 34.88
N ALA A 632 10.91 15.39 33.63
CA ALA A 632 10.18 16.48 32.97
C ALA A 632 8.70 16.09 32.72
N MET A 633 8.41 14.87 32.29
CA MET A 633 7.03 14.35 32.11
C MET A 633 6.29 14.34 33.45
N ILE A 634 6.92 13.86 34.52
CA ILE A 634 6.35 13.85 35.87
C ILE A 634 6.01 15.28 36.32
N LYS A 635 6.92 16.23 36.13
CA LYS A 635 6.71 17.64 36.49
C LYS A 635 5.52 18.25 35.73
N ARG A 636 5.42 17.98 34.40
CA ARG A 636 4.29 18.46 33.59
C ARG A 636 2.97 17.83 34.03
N THR A 637 2.97 16.55 34.39
CA THR A 637 1.79 15.85 34.91
C THR A 637 1.34 16.45 36.25
N ILE A 638 2.23 16.64 37.22
CA ILE A 638 1.94 17.29 38.50
C ILE A 638 1.37 18.68 38.28
N LYS A 639 2.01 19.48 37.42
CA LYS A 639 1.56 20.84 37.08
C LYS A 639 0.13 20.85 36.53
N ARG A 640 -0.17 19.96 35.58
CA ARG A 640 -1.50 19.86 34.94
C ARG A 640 -2.59 19.53 35.96
N ILE A 641 -2.31 18.61 36.89
CA ILE A 641 -3.27 18.24 37.95
C ILE A 641 -3.49 19.38 38.92
N VAL A 642 -2.43 20.04 39.37
CA VAL A 642 -2.54 21.15 40.37
C VAL A 642 -3.24 22.37 39.75
N GLU A 643 -2.89 22.72 38.49
CA GLU A 643 -3.54 23.85 37.79
C GLU A 643 -5.00 23.51 37.43
N GLY A 644 -5.31 22.28 37.03
CA GLY A 644 -6.70 21.84 36.77
C GLY A 644 -7.58 21.90 38.02
N ALA A 645 -7.03 21.58 39.18
CA ALA A 645 -7.75 21.65 40.46
C ALA A 645 -7.89 23.10 41.00
N SER A 646 -7.20 24.09 40.42
CA SER A 646 -7.20 25.50 40.95
C SER A 646 -8.56 26.21 40.82
N HIS A 647 -9.44 25.71 39.95
CA HIS A 647 -10.78 26.29 39.72
C HIS A 647 -11.85 25.68 40.63
N SER A 648 -11.53 24.64 41.42
CA SER A 648 -12.45 24.01 42.37
C SER A 648 -12.45 24.66 43.75
N SER A 649 -13.38 24.27 44.63
CA SER A 649 -13.36 24.73 46.04
C SER A 649 -12.07 24.30 46.74
N LYS A 650 -11.69 24.96 47.82
CA LYS A 650 -10.45 24.62 48.53
C LYS A 650 -10.39 23.17 49.02
N GLU A 651 -11.50 22.62 49.42
CA GLU A 651 -11.62 21.25 49.93
C GLU A 651 -11.51 20.27 48.77
N GLU A 652 -12.24 20.49 47.66
CA GLU A 652 -12.16 19.66 46.42
C GLU A 652 -10.78 19.71 45.79
N ARG A 653 -10.09 20.87 45.78
CA ARG A 653 -8.72 21.00 45.29
C ARG A 653 -7.75 20.14 46.09
N VAL A 654 -7.81 20.21 47.43
CA VAL A 654 -6.93 19.39 48.29
C VAL A 654 -7.21 17.91 48.09
N GLU A 655 -8.48 17.54 48.04
CA GLU A 655 -8.90 16.15 47.84
C GLU A 655 -8.42 15.59 46.45
N ALA A 656 -8.61 16.36 45.39
CA ALA A 656 -8.17 15.94 44.03
C ALA A 656 -6.64 15.74 43.93
N ILE A 657 -5.87 16.70 44.48
CA ILE A 657 -4.40 16.61 44.49
C ILE A 657 -3.92 15.46 45.39
N LEU A 658 -4.54 15.27 46.53
CA LEU A 658 -4.21 14.20 47.45
C LEU A 658 -4.50 12.81 46.87
N ASN A 659 -5.65 12.64 46.20
CA ASN A 659 -6.03 11.44 45.54
C ASN A 659 -5.05 11.10 44.39
N PHE A 660 -4.73 12.10 43.54
CA PHE A 660 -3.70 11.91 42.50
C PHE A 660 -2.37 11.46 43.12
N ALA A 661 -1.89 12.16 44.16
CA ALA A 661 -0.61 11.85 44.78
C ALA A 661 -0.59 10.41 45.33
N LYS A 662 -1.61 10.00 46.08
CA LYS A 662 -1.71 8.69 46.72
C LYS A 662 -1.79 7.55 45.69
N TYR A 663 -2.62 7.71 44.68
CA TYR A 663 -2.86 6.64 43.72
C TYR A 663 -1.80 6.55 42.63
N ASN A 664 -1.12 7.66 42.26
CA ASN A 664 -0.26 7.70 41.09
C ASN A 664 1.19 8.12 41.36
N LEU A 665 1.50 8.79 42.45
CA LEU A 665 2.82 9.39 42.67
C LEU A 665 3.60 8.78 43.83
N VAL A 666 2.97 8.60 44.97
CA VAL A 666 3.64 8.19 46.22
C VAL A 666 2.96 6.98 46.89
N PRO A 667 3.61 6.27 47.84
CA PRO A 667 2.93 5.28 48.67
C PRO A 667 1.81 5.92 49.52
N GLU A 668 0.72 5.18 49.75
CA GLU A 668 -0.55 5.72 50.27
C GLU A 668 -0.44 6.54 51.56
N ASP A 669 0.46 6.19 52.45
CA ASP A 669 0.56 6.83 53.79
C ASP A 669 1.63 7.92 53.91
N THR A 670 2.19 8.40 52.78
CA THR A 670 3.35 9.31 52.80
C THR A 670 2.98 10.79 52.63
N ILE A 671 1.73 11.12 52.29
CA ILE A 671 1.23 12.51 52.12
C ILE A 671 -0.12 12.66 52.80
N SER A 672 -0.29 13.81 53.48
CA SER A 672 -1.50 14.19 54.22
C SER A 672 -2.08 15.50 53.67
N ALA A 673 -3.35 15.80 53.98
CA ALA A 673 -4.01 17.05 53.58
C ALA A 673 -3.24 18.29 54.05
N SER A 674 -2.64 18.25 55.26
CA SER A 674 -1.84 19.35 55.81
C SER A 674 -0.59 19.70 55.00
N ASP A 675 -0.12 18.78 54.17
CA ASP A 675 1.03 19.02 53.26
C ASP A 675 0.66 19.87 52.05
N ILE A 676 -0.63 19.98 51.73
CA ILE A 676 -1.19 20.69 50.56
C ILE A 676 -1.96 21.94 50.99
N GLU A 677 -2.67 21.90 52.12
CA GLU A 677 -3.50 23.00 52.61
C GLU A 677 -2.71 24.30 52.81
N GLY A 678 -3.27 25.41 52.29
CA GLY A 678 -2.73 26.75 52.44
C GLY A 678 -1.50 27.09 51.59
N LYS A 679 -0.99 26.13 50.80
CA LYS A 679 0.13 26.37 49.89
C LYS A 679 -0.34 26.86 48.51
N SER A 680 0.50 27.70 47.90
CA SER A 680 0.31 28.12 46.50
C SER A 680 0.54 26.96 45.54
N ASP A 681 0.02 27.05 44.31
CA ASP A 681 0.18 26.03 43.28
C ASP A 681 1.65 25.70 43.05
N LYS A 682 2.53 26.71 43.01
CA LYS A 682 3.97 26.53 42.86
C LYS A 682 4.57 25.74 44.02
N GLU A 683 4.24 26.05 45.24
CA GLU A 683 4.75 25.34 46.43
C GLU A 683 4.27 23.88 46.47
N VAL A 684 3.04 23.60 46.02
CA VAL A 684 2.52 22.23 45.90
C VAL A 684 3.23 21.48 44.82
N ILE A 685 3.45 22.07 43.63
CA ILE A 685 4.18 21.48 42.53
C ILE A 685 5.62 21.12 42.95
N ASP A 686 6.34 22.09 43.56
CA ASP A 686 7.73 21.87 43.98
C ASP A 686 7.82 20.79 45.08
N TYR A 687 6.86 20.74 46.00
CA TYR A 687 6.79 19.72 47.05
C TYR A 687 6.55 18.32 46.44
N LEU A 688 5.55 18.13 45.60
CA LEU A 688 5.21 16.85 44.95
C LEU A 688 6.32 16.39 44.05
N TYR A 689 6.97 17.31 43.31
CA TYR A 689 8.10 17.01 42.46
C TYR A 689 9.31 16.51 43.26
N GLY A 690 9.66 17.16 44.39
CA GLY A 690 10.73 16.69 45.25
C GLY A 690 10.47 15.28 45.83
N ARG A 691 9.22 14.97 46.21
CA ARG A 691 8.84 13.62 46.63
C ARG A 691 8.98 12.59 45.48
N ALA A 692 8.62 12.98 44.24
CA ALA A 692 8.80 12.14 43.08
C ALA A 692 10.28 11.85 42.80
N GLU A 693 11.18 12.84 42.93
CA GLU A 693 12.63 12.65 42.79
C GLU A 693 13.19 11.60 43.81
N GLU A 694 12.76 11.66 45.09
CA GLU A 694 13.17 10.70 46.08
C GLU A 694 12.72 9.27 45.75
N ILE A 695 11.47 9.12 45.28
CA ILE A 695 10.92 7.82 44.92
C ILE A 695 11.61 7.27 43.66
N TYR A 696 11.81 8.11 42.64
CA TYR A 696 12.54 7.75 41.45
C TYR A 696 13.94 7.22 41.78
N ALA A 697 14.70 7.99 42.57
CA ALA A 697 16.03 7.56 43.02
C ALA A 697 16.01 6.21 43.76
N SER A 698 14.99 5.98 44.63
CA SER A 698 14.78 4.72 45.31
C SER A 698 14.45 3.54 44.40
N GLN A 699 13.70 3.77 43.33
CA GLN A 699 13.36 2.74 42.33
C GLN A 699 14.58 2.37 41.49
N VAL A 700 15.31 3.36 40.98
CA VAL A 700 16.52 3.15 40.17
C VAL A 700 17.61 2.45 40.97
N ALA A 701 17.77 2.77 42.26
CA ALA A 701 18.75 2.11 43.14
C ALA A 701 18.51 0.59 43.35
N LYS A 702 17.33 0.07 42.99
CA LYS A 702 17.03 -1.38 43.03
C LYS A 702 17.55 -2.11 41.78
N LEU A 703 17.92 -1.42 40.73
CA LEU A 703 18.47 -1.98 39.50
C LEU A 703 19.98 -2.21 39.66
N ARG A 704 20.51 -3.28 39.03
CA ARG A 704 21.88 -3.78 39.27
C ARG A 704 22.96 -2.87 38.64
N ASP A 705 22.70 -2.31 37.51
CA ASP A 705 23.66 -1.55 36.69
C ASP A 705 22.96 -0.48 35.84
N GLU A 706 23.78 0.40 35.30
CA GLU A 706 23.31 1.53 34.47
C GLU A 706 22.64 1.08 33.18
N GLU A 707 23.07 -0.03 32.58
CA GLU A 707 22.47 -0.62 31.38
C GLU A 707 21.04 -1.09 31.66
N SER A 708 20.82 -1.76 32.78
CA SER A 708 19.48 -2.18 33.25
C SER A 708 18.56 -1.01 33.53
N VAL A 709 19.09 0.12 34.02
CA VAL A 709 18.33 1.36 34.23
C VAL A 709 17.86 1.93 32.89
N GLN A 710 18.78 2.05 31.94
CA GLN A 710 18.47 2.58 30.61
C GLN A 710 17.45 1.70 29.88
N GLU A 711 17.62 0.37 29.90
CA GLU A 711 16.68 -0.56 29.28
C GLU A 711 15.29 -0.49 29.94
N PHE A 712 15.21 -0.39 31.24
CA PHE A 712 13.94 -0.21 31.97
C PHE A 712 13.23 1.08 31.59
N GLN A 713 13.94 2.21 31.52
CA GLN A 713 13.42 3.50 31.10
C GLN A 713 12.88 3.45 29.68
N LYS A 714 13.66 2.89 28.73
CA LYS A 714 13.27 2.73 27.33
C LYS A 714 12.01 1.88 27.18
N VAL A 715 12.00 0.68 27.78
CA VAL A 715 10.86 -0.23 27.66
C VAL A 715 9.59 0.38 28.26
N LEU A 716 9.69 1.09 29.36
CA LEU A 716 8.56 1.73 30.02
C LEU A 716 7.95 2.83 29.11
N ILE A 717 8.79 3.75 28.59
CA ILE A 717 8.33 4.84 27.72
C ILE A 717 7.71 4.24 26.44
N LEU A 718 8.43 3.33 25.76
CA LEU A 718 7.97 2.75 24.50
C LEU A 718 6.64 2.01 24.66
N ARG A 719 6.47 1.23 25.73
CA ARG A 719 5.23 0.50 26.01
C ARG A 719 4.03 1.43 26.16
N VAL A 720 4.20 2.55 26.86
CA VAL A 720 3.13 3.53 27.05
C VAL A 720 2.82 4.24 25.73
N VAL A 721 3.87 4.72 25.04
CA VAL A 721 3.72 5.42 23.75
C VAL A 721 3.01 4.51 22.73
N ASP A 722 3.46 3.28 22.57
CA ASP A 722 2.89 2.34 21.59
C ASP A 722 1.41 2.02 21.88
N SER A 723 1.06 1.80 23.14
CA SER A 723 -0.33 1.58 23.54
C SER A 723 -1.23 2.76 23.23
N LYS A 724 -0.82 3.98 23.66
CA LYS A 724 -1.61 5.20 23.47
C LYS A 724 -1.69 5.61 21.99
N TRP A 725 -0.63 5.40 21.24
CA TRP A 725 -0.60 5.67 19.80
C TRP A 725 -1.55 4.75 19.04
N THR A 726 -1.58 3.45 19.35
CA THR A 726 -2.52 2.49 18.77
C THR A 726 -3.98 2.88 19.06
N ASP A 727 -4.29 3.22 20.31
CA ASP A 727 -5.64 3.67 20.67
C ASP A 727 -6.02 4.99 19.97
N HIS A 728 -5.05 5.88 19.76
CA HIS A 728 -5.26 7.15 19.08
C HIS A 728 -5.53 6.97 17.58
N ILE A 729 -4.79 6.07 16.89
CA ILE A 729 -5.05 5.73 15.49
C ILE A 729 -6.50 5.23 15.32
N ASP A 730 -6.92 4.31 16.19
CA ASP A 730 -8.28 3.78 16.18
C ASP A 730 -9.33 4.88 16.39
N ALA A 731 -9.12 5.77 17.36
CA ALA A 731 -10.01 6.89 17.63
C ALA A 731 -10.06 7.89 16.45
N LEU A 732 -8.95 8.11 15.74
CA LEU A 732 -8.93 8.94 14.53
C LEU A 732 -9.66 8.29 13.35
N ASP A 733 -9.61 6.97 13.20
CA ASP A 733 -10.37 6.25 12.18
C ASP A 733 -11.88 6.35 12.45
N GLN A 734 -12.30 6.22 13.71
CA GLN A 734 -13.69 6.44 14.12
C GLN A 734 -14.13 7.89 13.88
N LEU A 735 -13.29 8.87 14.22
CA LEU A 735 -13.56 10.29 13.97
C LEU A 735 -13.73 10.57 12.47
N ARG A 736 -12.87 10.00 11.61
CA ARG A 736 -12.95 10.16 10.15
C ARG A 736 -14.30 9.70 9.60
N ASN A 737 -14.83 8.59 10.10
CA ASN A 737 -16.12 8.07 9.70
C ASN A 737 -17.27 8.97 10.21
N ALA A 738 -17.17 9.48 11.44
CA ALA A 738 -18.20 10.34 12.04
C ALA A 738 -18.26 11.75 11.44
N VAL A 739 -17.12 12.34 11.06
CA VAL A 739 -17.05 13.73 10.55
C VAL A 739 -17.80 13.90 9.22
N GLY A 740 -17.95 12.82 8.42
CA GLY A 740 -18.73 12.86 7.17
C GLY A 740 -20.19 13.31 7.39
N LEU A 741 -20.80 12.95 8.52
CA LEU A 741 -22.15 13.34 8.89
C LEU A 741 -22.29 14.84 9.22
N ARG A 742 -21.23 15.48 9.73
CA ARG A 742 -21.22 16.92 10.03
C ARG A 742 -21.21 17.81 8.77
N GLY A 743 -20.89 17.23 7.60
CA GLY A 743 -21.02 17.92 6.31
C GLY A 743 -22.44 18.41 6.00
N TYR A 744 -23.47 17.78 6.57
CA TYR A 744 -24.86 18.22 6.46
C TYR A 744 -25.12 19.57 7.16
N ALA A 745 -24.29 19.93 8.15
CA ALA A 745 -24.33 21.20 8.84
C ALA A 745 -23.54 22.34 8.11
N GLN A 746 -23.14 22.15 6.85
CA GLN A 746 -22.37 23.08 6.03
C GLN A 746 -20.93 23.33 6.52
N ASN A 747 -20.43 22.57 7.47
CA ASN A 747 -19.02 22.61 7.90
C ASN A 747 -18.16 21.80 6.92
N ASN A 748 -16.91 22.23 6.73
CA ASN A 748 -15.95 21.45 5.93
C ASN A 748 -15.45 20.27 6.77
N PRO A 749 -15.76 19.00 6.39
CA PRO A 749 -15.39 17.83 7.18
C PRO A 749 -13.89 17.71 7.47
N VAL A 750 -13.03 18.11 6.53
CA VAL A 750 -11.56 18.04 6.71
C VAL A 750 -11.09 19.01 7.78
N VAL A 751 -11.67 20.23 7.84
CA VAL A 751 -11.30 21.24 8.84
C VAL A 751 -11.75 20.81 10.24
N GLU A 752 -12.97 20.26 10.35
CA GLU A 752 -13.48 19.70 11.60
C GLU A 752 -12.60 18.53 12.08
N TYR A 753 -12.26 17.61 11.16
CA TYR A 753 -11.35 16.52 11.46
C TYR A 753 -9.99 17.01 11.95
N GLN A 754 -9.41 18.01 11.29
CA GLN A 754 -8.11 18.59 11.67
C GLN A 754 -8.16 19.22 13.08
N SER A 755 -9.21 19.98 13.38
CA SER A 755 -9.36 20.64 14.68
C SER A 755 -9.52 19.62 15.81
N GLU A 756 -10.38 18.62 15.61
CA GLU A 756 -10.69 17.62 16.61
C GLU A 756 -9.51 16.65 16.82
N SER A 757 -8.87 16.20 15.74
CA SER A 757 -7.69 15.34 15.82
C SER A 757 -6.51 16.00 16.55
N PHE A 758 -6.33 17.33 16.40
CA PHE A 758 -5.33 18.07 17.15
C PHE A 758 -5.63 18.09 18.65
N ARG A 759 -6.90 18.27 19.04
CA ARG A 759 -7.33 18.19 20.45
C ARG A 759 -7.04 16.79 21.01
N MET A 760 -7.50 15.74 20.31
CA MET A 760 -7.28 14.35 20.71
C MET A 760 -5.80 13.99 20.84
N PHE A 761 -4.95 14.53 19.94
CA PHE A 761 -3.50 14.33 20.01
C PHE A 761 -2.89 14.94 21.29
N ASN A 762 -3.27 16.18 21.64
CA ASN A 762 -2.80 16.81 22.86
C ASN A 762 -3.25 16.05 24.13
N ASP A 763 -4.49 15.53 24.13
CA ASP A 763 -5.02 14.71 25.22
C ASP A 763 -4.26 13.38 25.33
N MET A 764 -3.91 12.75 24.20
CA MET A 764 -3.06 11.56 24.13
C MET A 764 -1.67 11.82 24.72
N ILE A 765 -1.00 12.91 24.33
CA ILE A 765 0.31 13.29 24.90
C ILE A 765 0.19 13.45 26.41
N GLY A 766 -0.87 14.14 26.88
CA GLY A 766 -1.15 14.25 28.30
C GLY A 766 -1.34 12.92 29.02
N SER A 767 -1.99 11.96 28.36
CA SER A 767 -2.20 10.61 28.87
C SER A 767 -0.91 9.79 28.88
N ILE A 768 -0.02 9.95 27.89
CA ILE A 768 1.31 9.34 27.87
C ILE A 768 2.11 9.81 29.10
N GLU A 769 2.20 11.13 29.33
CA GLU A 769 2.92 11.68 30.47
C GLU A 769 2.36 11.20 31.81
N PHE A 770 1.03 11.08 31.90
CA PHE A 770 0.36 10.59 33.11
C PHE A 770 0.68 9.10 33.36
N ASP A 771 0.58 8.24 32.33
CA ASP A 771 0.83 6.82 32.49
C ASP A 771 2.33 6.51 32.71
N VAL A 772 3.25 7.24 32.05
CA VAL A 772 4.69 7.17 32.36
C VAL A 772 4.94 7.54 33.84
N THR A 773 4.32 8.63 34.33
CA THR A 773 4.42 9.03 35.73
C THR A 773 3.94 7.91 36.66
N ARG A 774 2.73 7.40 36.44
CA ARG A 774 2.12 6.34 37.26
C ARG A 774 2.96 5.08 37.27
N LEU A 775 3.35 4.59 36.09
CA LEU A 775 4.12 3.35 35.99
C LEU A 775 5.52 3.49 36.59
N MET A 776 6.19 4.62 36.37
CA MET A 776 7.51 4.86 36.94
C MET A 776 7.45 4.92 38.48
N MET A 777 6.44 5.58 39.07
CA MET A 777 6.32 5.75 40.52
C MET A 777 5.78 4.52 41.24
N LYS A 778 4.97 3.70 40.58
CA LYS A 778 4.32 2.51 41.17
C LYS A 778 4.96 1.18 40.76
N ALA A 779 5.98 1.18 39.90
CA ALA A 779 6.65 -0.05 39.45
C ALA A 779 7.26 -0.80 40.67
N GLN A 780 6.88 -2.07 40.81
CA GLN A 780 7.52 -2.98 41.76
C GLN A 780 8.56 -3.80 40.99
N ILE A 781 9.82 -3.48 41.19
CA ILE A 781 10.94 -4.21 40.61
C ILE A 781 11.17 -5.44 41.46
N HIS A 782 10.78 -6.61 40.97
CA HIS A 782 11.06 -7.91 41.61
C HIS A 782 12.36 -8.51 41.05
N GLU A 783 13.29 -8.82 41.93
CA GLU A 783 14.48 -9.62 41.58
C GLU A 783 14.07 -11.08 41.27
N GLN A 784 13.60 -11.37 40.10
CA GLN A 784 13.45 -12.74 39.62
C GLN A 784 14.40 -12.98 38.46
N GLU A 785 15.33 -13.91 38.65
CA GLU A 785 16.05 -14.59 37.58
C GLU A 785 15.02 -15.32 36.70
N ARG A 786 14.56 -14.71 35.64
CA ARG A 786 13.89 -15.44 34.55
C ARG A 786 14.90 -15.69 33.46
N PRO A 787 15.04 -16.94 32.98
CA PRO A 787 15.77 -17.16 31.74
C PRO A 787 15.12 -16.34 30.63
N ARG A 788 15.93 -15.66 29.80
CA ARG A 788 15.54 -14.92 28.63
C ARG A 788 14.71 -15.80 27.71
N THR A 789 13.40 -15.81 27.85
CA THR A 789 12.50 -16.26 26.78
C THR A 789 12.16 -15.05 25.94
N GLU A 790 12.74 -15.01 24.77
CA GLU A 790 12.35 -14.08 23.71
C GLU A 790 10.88 -14.33 23.39
N HIS A 791 9.99 -13.51 23.94
CA HIS A 791 8.66 -13.37 23.39
C HIS A 791 8.79 -12.48 22.14
N SER A 792 9.11 -13.12 21.01
CA SER A 792 8.75 -12.55 19.73
C SER A 792 7.25 -12.29 19.78
N ILE A 793 6.84 -11.03 19.69
CA ILE A 793 5.48 -10.66 19.31
C ILE A 793 5.32 -11.30 17.93
N SER A 794 4.58 -12.41 17.88
CA SER A 794 4.23 -13.03 16.61
C SER A 794 3.25 -12.06 15.94
N THR A 795 3.78 -11.17 15.15
CA THR A 795 3.01 -10.48 14.11
C THR A 795 2.47 -11.57 13.20
N THR A 796 1.27 -12.00 13.44
CA THR A 796 0.49 -12.79 12.49
C THR A 796 0.06 -11.86 11.37
N ALA A 797 1.04 -11.32 10.62
CA ALA A 797 0.77 -10.83 9.28
C ALA A 797 0.43 -12.08 8.47
N THR A 798 -0.85 -12.18 8.13
CA THR A 798 -1.45 -13.00 7.06
C THR A 798 -0.55 -14.12 6.54
N ARG A 799 -0.36 -15.20 7.32
CA ARG A 799 0.11 -16.48 6.82
C ARG A 799 -1.11 -17.34 6.50
N ASN A 800 -1.76 -17.04 5.42
CA ASN A 800 -2.69 -17.95 4.76
C ASN A 800 -2.59 -17.78 3.25
N ILE A 801 -1.42 -18.05 2.70
CA ILE A 801 -1.29 -18.56 1.33
C ILE A 801 -0.08 -19.51 1.34
N ALA A 802 -0.38 -20.75 1.22
CA ALA A 802 0.38 -21.98 1.05
C ALA A 802 0.31 -22.87 2.32
N ALA A 803 -0.54 -23.86 2.24
CA ALA A 803 -0.39 -25.07 3.03
C ALA A 803 1.03 -25.58 2.74
N GLN A 804 1.98 -25.30 3.66
CA GLN A 804 3.27 -25.95 3.63
C GLN A 804 3.05 -27.45 3.80
N GLN A 805 3.23 -28.19 2.73
CA GLN A 805 3.69 -29.57 2.85
C GLN A 805 5.04 -29.51 3.57
N GLN A 806 5.05 -29.70 4.88
CA GLN A 806 6.28 -29.97 5.60
C GLN A 806 6.79 -31.32 5.09
N ASP A 807 7.88 -31.29 4.34
CA ASP A 807 8.58 -32.49 3.94
C ASP A 807 9.04 -33.25 5.19
N ILE A 808 8.76 -34.55 5.19
CA ILE A 808 9.20 -35.45 6.26
C ILE A 808 10.71 -35.60 6.15
N PRO A 809 11.47 -35.52 7.29
CA PRO A 809 12.90 -35.85 7.25
C PRO A 809 13.13 -37.22 6.64
N ALA A 810 14.15 -37.38 5.81
CA ALA A 810 14.42 -38.54 4.94
C ALA A 810 14.65 -39.89 5.65
N GLU A 811 14.46 -40.02 6.96
CA GLU A 811 14.72 -41.22 7.76
C GLU A 811 13.49 -41.88 8.39
N ILE A 812 12.26 -41.41 8.08
CA ILE A 812 11.05 -41.98 8.71
C ILE A 812 10.37 -42.97 7.75
N ASP A 813 10.37 -44.25 8.10
CA ASP A 813 9.66 -45.30 7.37
C ASP A 813 8.14 -45.19 7.56
N LEU A 814 7.46 -44.57 6.62
CA LEU A 814 6.00 -44.34 6.65
C LEU A 814 5.18 -45.63 6.56
N SER A 815 5.79 -46.77 6.18
CA SER A 815 5.07 -48.03 6.04
C SER A 815 4.65 -48.65 7.38
N GLN A 816 5.25 -48.20 8.49
CA GLN A 816 4.95 -48.68 9.84
C GLN A 816 3.92 -47.82 10.59
N VAL A 817 3.53 -46.66 10.05
CA VAL A 817 2.60 -45.72 10.70
C VAL A 817 1.16 -46.15 10.43
N LYS A 818 0.38 -46.46 11.49
CA LYS A 818 -1.03 -46.81 11.34
C LYS A 818 -1.88 -45.61 11.00
N ARG A 819 -2.95 -45.81 10.27
CA ARG A 819 -3.86 -44.80 9.70
C ARG A 819 -4.40 -43.79 10.73
N ASN A 820 -4.54 -44.21 11.99
CA ASN A 820 -5.09 -43.40 13.09
C ASN A 820 -4.02 -42.81 14.05
N ASP A 821 -2.73 -43.15 13.86
CA ASP A 821 -1.64 -42.59 14.66
C ASP A 821 -1.37 -41.14 14.31
N LEU A 822 -0.75 -40.38 15.21
CA LEU A 822 -0.31 -39.00 14.91
C LEU A 822 0.73 -39.04 13.80
N CYS A 823 0.65 -38.10 12.88
CA CYS A 823 1.57 -38.04 11.76
C CYS A 823 2.99 -37.71 12.24
N PRO A 824 4.02 -38.47 11.84
CA PRO A 824 5.39 -38.23 12.28
C PRO A 824 6.00 -36.91 11.82
N CYS A 825 5.33 -36.18 10.91
CA CYS A 825 5.77 -34.83 10.51
C CYS A 825 5.59 -33.75 11.58
N GLY A 826 5.08 -34.07 12.75
CA GLY A 826 4.89 -33.09 13.84
C GLY A 826 3.65 -32.20 13.75
N SER A 827 2.80 -32.39 12.73
CA SER A 827 1.61 -31.56 12.50
C SER A 827 0.46 -31.71 13.50
N GLY A 828 0.57 -32.66 14.47
CA GLY A 828 -0.49 -32.98 15.44
C GLY A 828 -1.74 -33.65 14.83
N LYS A 829 -1.80 -33.85 13.52
CA LYS A 829 -2.91 -34.49 12.83
C LYS A 829 -2.70 -36.01 12.73
N LYS A 830 -3.79 -36.79 12.69
CA LYS A 830 -3.73 -38.23 12.42
C LYS A 830 -3.16 -38.47 11.03
N PHE A 831 -2.36 -39.57 10.87
CA PHE A 831 -1.67 -39.88 9.60
C PHE A 831 -2.62 -39.88 8.38
N LYS A 832 -3.83 -40.44 8.52
CA LYS A 832 -4.86 -40.45 7.48
C LYS A 832 -5.33 -39.05 7.04
N ASN A 833 -5.17 -38.04 7.90
CA ASN A 833 -5.59 -36.67 7.65
C ASN A 833 -4.42 -35.75 7.28
N CYS A 834 -3.21 -36.33 7.15
CA CYS A 834 -1.98 -35.65 6.79
C CYS A 834 -1.30 -36.39 5.61
N HIS A 835 -0.12 -36.98 5.79
CA HIS A 835 0.64 -37.64 4.75
C HIS A 835 0.06 -39.00 4.30
N GLY A 836 -0.86 -39.59 5.03
CA GLY A 836 -1.60 -40.81 4.65
C GLY A 836 -2.90 -40.52 3.86
N ARG A 837 -3.16 -39.28 3.45
CA ARG A 837 -4.29 -38.91 2.60
C ARG A 837 -3.95 -39.31 1.15
N LYS A 838 -4.47 -40.44 0.67
CA LYS A 838 -4.42 -40.74 -0.76
C LYS A 838 -5.30 -39.77 -1.50
N GLY A 839 -4.78 -39.08 -2.55
CA GLY A 839 -5.49 -38.15 -3.40
C GLY A 839 -6.67 -38.78 -4.13
#